data_87e1de56b96aac21723e75a6d8bcb8ea
#
_entry.id   87e1de56b96aac21723e75a6d8bcb8ea
#
_cell.length_a   1.000
_cell.length_b   1.000
_cell.length_c   1.000
_cell.angle_alpha   90.00
_cell.angle_beta   90.00
_cell.angle_gamma   90.00
#
_symmetry.space_group_name_H-M   'P 1'
#
loop_
_entity.id
_entity.type
_entity.pdbx_description
1 polymer ?
#
loop_
_entity_poly.entity_id
_entity_poly.type
_entity_poly.pdbx_seq_one_letter_code
_entity_poly.pdbx_strand_id
1 'polypeptide(L)'
;MFPIITLTLNNSINQLKKFNPLENYPAHMGYSDFNLSFIPEINYDSLNELWYEHKIEMLIITPNKTDFIETMKPLMDWKNEKGVKTIILSNFSLYSGRDDPEKIRNMIKSYDQTENIQWILLVGDAENNLIPIRYVYNPDVLLIPGNSEYLSFNDYYKPTDFYYADLTGSWDNDGDNIWGESSIYNAYGIDEITWNPDVYVGRFPAGNINELEEMVNKTLKYEKDPYVGNWMNRMLLAGAISSYYGYPDTTDEDEARLTEYIWNNYVKDEMIFTHLHKTTDSFTPISPDPPNSEAVLDNTNFDTNFDLGYSTIIFAGHGEPTRIVSVGISGSIYDSSDASSSNNINMPSLFYGDACTTSPYDMNNNSIGEILIKRPNAGAIGYIGGLRATWYFQDDNELKYLNRANAKLFWKEFFEEKKYQQGKALYDSKIAYMNSDIFSTSYTMNKEWERKNVLTYNLLGDPEVDIYTDKPIDGTDPFTKTFYEGQLISVPILDNQSEAVPYARVHFQTSDGKYYTTYANKNGIASFRVPAQENEVYNVTITGHNLKPSYFNFQIYPDNNKPELLGIELTPTKPSTSDKIAFTIKIKDNQSGIESIYLILSRNSSTDYSYYELSNEFDENDDIFTFSIDRLAPGFYSYFIVGRDYANNSNVFYNSAFSFSIPKPMIDYIFPVLVYLIIGIAGISFFVLFKGLQKYSRILEKKEKLM
;
A
#
# COMPACT_ATOMS: atom_id res chain seq x y z
N MET A 1 17.25 8.85 -22.85
CA MET A 1 17.74 7.79 -23.77
C MET A 1 19.07 7.31 -23.21
N PHE A 2 19.04 6.35 -22.26
CA PHE A 2 20.23 5.70 -21.74
C PHE A 2 20.27 4.29 -22.32
N PRO A 3 21.40 3.81 -22.78
CA PRO A 3 21.48 2.47 -23.36
C PRO A 3 21.44 1.42 -22.23
N ILE A 4 20.52 0.49 -22.37
CA ILE A 4 20.47 -0.74 -21.60
C ILE A 4 21.68 -1.58 -22.02
N ILE A 5 22.63 -1.74 -21.12
CA ILE A 5 23.70 -2.72 -21.27
C ILE A 5 23.11 -4.07 -20.87
N THR A 6 22.65 -4.80 -21.84
CA THR A 6 22.33 -6.22 -21.68
C THR A 6 23.67 -6.97 -21.65
N LEU A 7 24.19 -7.25 -20.47
CA LEU A 7 25.31 -8.15 -20.30
C LEU A 7 24.83 -9.55 -20.64
N THR A 8 25.35 -10.07 -21.74
CA THR A 8 25.19 -11.45 -22.18
C THR A 8 25.94 -12.40 -21.23
N LEU A 9 25.25 -12.84 -20.17
CA LEU A 9 25.70 -13.91 -19.27
C LEU A 9 25.48 -15.31 -19.85
N ASN A 10 24.97 -15.41 -21.07
CA ASN A 10 24.54 -16.66 -21.69
C ASN A 10 25.68 -17.61 -22.19
N ASN A 11 26.96 -17.27 -22.03
CA ASN A 11 28.03 -18.17 -22.51
C ASN A 11 28.85 -18.86 -21.39
N SER A 12 28.63 -18.53 -20.13
CA SER A 12 29.36 -19.16 -19.02
C SER A 12 28.67 -20.42 -18.46
N ILE A 13 27.36 -20.51 -18.60
CA ILE A 13 26.53 -21.59 -17.99
C ILE A 13 26.72 -22.92 -18.72
N ASN A 14 27.10 -22.94 -20.00
CA ASN A 14 27.25 -24.16 -20.77
C ASN A 14 28.59 -24.91 -20.58
N GLN A 15 29.46 -24.40 -19.71
CA GLN A 15 30.75 -25.09 -19.38
C GLN A 15 30.83 -25.60 -17.93
N LEU A 16 29.75 -25.57 -17.16
CA LEU A 16 29.71 -26.33 -15.90
C LEU A 16 29.85 -27.82 -16.26
N LYS A 17 31.05 -28.36 -16.12
CA LYS A 17 31.28 -29.81 -16.23
C LYS A 17 30.25 -30.49 -15.32
N LYS A 18 29.42 -31.39 -15.90
CA LYS A 18 28.55 -32.26 -15.14
C LYS A 18 29.36 -32.88 -14.00
N PHE A 19 29.06 -32.45 -12.79
CA PHE A 19 29.62 -33.06 -11.60
C PHE A 19 28.97 -34.44 -11.46
N ASN A 20 29.78 -35.50 -11.50
CA ASN A 20 29.30 -36.83 -11.16
C ASN A 20 29.05 -36.85 -9.64
N PRO A 21 27.91 -37.27 -9.17
CA PRO A 21 27.69 -37.41 -7.74
C PRO A 21 28.69 -38.43 -7.17
N LEU A 22 29.12 -38.19 -5.99
CA LEU A 22 30.05 -38.83 -5.06
C LEU A 22 30.13 -40.38 -5.09
N GLU A 23 30.36 -41.02 -6.24
CA GLU A 23 30.72 -42.40 -6.31
C GLU A 23 32.27 -42.53 -6.27
N ASN A 24 32.83 -43.02 -5.17
CA ASN A 24 34.21 -43.37 -4.91
C ASN A 24 35.13 -42.33 -4.29
N TYR A 25 34.90 -42.02 -3.01
CA TYR A 25 35.94 -41.42 -2.18
C TYR A 25 36.17 -42.23 -0.89
N PRO A 26 37.44 -42.47 -0.51
CA PRO A 26 37.71 -43.12 0.76
C PRO A 26 37.25 -42.24 1.92
N ALA A 27 36.41 -42.81 2.76
CA ALA A 27 35.90 -42.20 3.97
C ALA A 27 37.07 -41.96 4.96
N HIS A 28 37.59 -40.74 4.98
CA HIS A 28 38.55 -40.33 6.00
C HIS A 28 38.09 -39.19 6.89
N MET A 29 36.84 -38.73 6.74
CA MET A 29 36.13 -37.96 7.76
C MET A 29 34.65 -38.36 7.67
N GLY A 30 34.15 -38.98 8.74
CA GLY A 30 32.72 -39.23 8.87
C GLY A 30 31.95 -37.93 9.06
N TYR A 31 30.69 -37.91 8.66
CA TYR A 31 29.77 -36.80 8.90
C TYR A 31 29.72 -36.34 10.36
N SER A 32 30.04 -37.25 11.28
CA SER A 32 30.18 -37.04 12.74
C SER A 32 31.41 -36.23 13.16
N ASP A 33 32.37 -36.00 12.26
CA ASP A 33 33.66 -35.37 12.61
C ASP A 33 33.59 -33.84 12.47
N PHE A 34 32.52 -33.31 11.88
CA PHE A 34 32.28 -31.87 11.77
C PHE A 34 31.41 -31.35 12.94
N ASN A 35 32.02 -30.57 13.78
CA ASN A 35 31.24 -29.80 14.77
C ASN A 35 30.58 -28.61 14.09
N LEU A 36 29.29 -28.72 13.77
CA LEU A 36 28.49 -27.65 13.14
C LEU A 36 27.89 -26.68 14.17
N SER A 37 28.32 -26.73 15.43
CA SER A 37 27.80 -25.85 16.49
C SER A 37 28.07 -24.35 16.28
N PHE A 38 28.89 -23.99 15.26
CA PHE A 38 29.10 -22.59 14.87
C PHE A 38 28.02 -22.06 13.91
N ILE A 39 27.21 -22.93 13.30
CA ILE A 39 26.11 -22.53 12.44
C ILE A 39 24.98 -22.02 13.37
N PRO A 40 24.55 -20.76 13.23
CA PRO A 40 23.42 -20.25 14.02
C PRO A 40 22.18 -21.11 13.79
N GLU A 41 21.36 -21.26 14.81
CA GLU A 41 20.02 -21.82 14.63
C GLU A 41 19.18 -20.91 13.73
N ILE A 42 18.25 -21.48 12.95
CA ILE A 42 17.32 -20.68 12.17
C ILE A 42 16.42 -19.93 13.15
N ASN A 43 16.31 -18.63 12.99
CA ASN A 43 15.36 -17.86 13.74
C ASN A 43 13.95 -18.03 13.15
N TYR A 44 13.30 -19.13 13.51
CA TYR A 44 11.91 -19.38 13.14
C TYR A 44 10.93 -18.38 13.75
N ASP A 45 11.29 -17.73 14.85
CA ASP A 45 10.45 -16.72 15.47
C ASP A 45 10.23 -15.56 14.50
N SER A 46 11.28 -15.08 13.81
CA SER A 46 11.12 -14.00 12.82
C SER A 46 10.32 -14.41 11.57
N LEU A 47 10.38 -15.68 11.15
CA LEU A 47 9.53 -16.23 10.10
C LEU A 47 8.08 -16.36 10.56
N ASN A 48 7.89 -16.81 11.79
CA ASN A 48 6.57 -17.01 12.37
C ASN A 48 5.93 -15.69 12.79
N GLU A 49 6.70 -14.69 13.24
CA GLU A 49 6.22 -13.35 13.58
C GLU A 49 5.48 -12.70 12.42
N LEU A 50 5.95 -12.87 11.17
CA LEU A 50 5.24 -12.41 9.97
C LEU A 50 3.83 -13.02 9.86
N TRP A 51 3.62 -14.22 10.39
CA TRP A 51 2.36 -14.95 10.40
C TRP A 51 1.51 -14.70 11.65
N TYR A 52 2.01 -14.00 12.64
CA TYR A 52 1.33 -13.71 13.90
C TYR A 52 1.09 -12.22 14.15
N GLU A 53 1.93 -11.36 13.56
CA GLU A 53 1.82 -9.92 13.71
C GLU A 53 0.86 -9.33 12.68
N HIS A 54 -0.43 -9.55 12.89
CA HIS A 54 -1.39 -8.74 12.18
C HIS A 54 -1.56 -7.41 12.86
N LYS A 55 -1.01 -6.40 12.23
CA LYS A 55 -1.30 -5.02 12.58
C LYS A 55 -2.77 -4.74 12.30
N ILE A 56 -3.40 -4.03 13.20
CA ILE A 56 -4.76 -3.57 13.01
C ILE A 56 -4.75 -2.58 11.85
N GLU A 57 -5.59 -2.83 10.85
CA GLU A 57 -5.73 -1.97 9.67
C GLU A 57 -6.98 -1.09 9.75
N MET A 58 -8.03 -1.57 10.43
CA MET A 58 -9.32 -0.89 10.49
C MET A 58 -9.85 -0.78 11.91
N LEU A 59 -10.31 0.42 12.26
CA LEU A 59 -11.05 0.67 13.48
C LEU A 59 -12.53 0.93 13.16
N ILE A 60 -13.42 0.18 13.79
CA ILE A 60 -14.84 0.47 13.83
C ILE A 60 -15.12 1.14 15.19
N ILE A 61 -15.53 2.40 15.16
CA ILE A 61 -15.77 3.20 16.37
C ILE A 61 -17.26 3.36 16.60
N THR A 62 -17.76 2.78 17.69
CA THR A 62 -19.18 2.75 18.06
C THR A 62 -19.44 3.50 19.37
N PRO A 63 -20.68 3.95 19.63
CA PRO A 63 -21.07 4.33 20.98
C PRO A 63 -20.91 3.14 21.94
N ASN A 64 -20.71 3.42 23.21
CA ASN A 64 -20.60 2.38 24.23
C ASN A 64 -21.98 1.79 24.56
N LYS A 65 -22.58 1.12 23.58
CA LYS A 65 -23.87 0.44 23.64
C LYS A 65 -23.71 -0.98 23.11
N THR A 66 -24.12 -1.95 23.90
CA THR A 66 -23.97 -3.38 23.58
C THR A 66 -24.62 -3.76 22.24
N ASP A 67 -25.80 -3.24 21.96
CA ASP A 67 -26.54 -3.49 20.73
C ASP A 67 -25.81 -2.99 19.48
N PHE A 68 -25.21 -1.80 19.52
CA PHE A 68 -24.37 -1.27 18.43
C PHE A 68 -23.13 -2.13 18.22
N ILE A 69 -22.45 -2.53 19.29
CA ILE A 69 -21.25 -3.36 19.24
C ILE A 69 -21.58 -4.74 18.60
N GLU A 70 -22.65 -5.39 19.07
CA GLU A 70 -23.04 -6.71 18.55
C GLU A 70 -23.48 -6.65 17.08
N THR A 71 -24.20 -5.60 16.67
CA THR A 71 -24.63 -5.43 15.27
C THR A 71 -23.46 -5.24 14.32
N MET A 72 -22.32 -4.68 14.77
CA MET A 72 -21.13 -4.51 13.94
C MET A 72 -20.24 -5.74 13.85
N LYS A 73 -20.40 -6.73 14.73
CA LYS A 73 -19.56 -7.95 14.70
C LYS A 73 -19.55 -8.68 13.37
N PRO A 74 -20.68 -8.92 12.69
CA PRO A 74 -20.66 -9.61 11.39
C PRO A 74 -19.80 -8.89 10.33
N LEU A 75 -19.79 -7.55 10.34
CA LEU A 75 -18.93 -6.78 9.44
C LEU A 75 -17.46 -6.88 9.84
N MET A 76 -17.15 -6.76 11.13
CA MET A 76 -15.80 -6.99 11.65
C MET A 76 -15.28 -8.39 11.29
N ASP A 77 -16.09 -9.43 11.49
CA ASP A 77 -15.72 -10.82 11.18
C ASP A 77 -15.45 -10.99 9.69
N TRP A 78 -16.26 -10.38 8.83
CA TRP A 78 -16.02 -10.39 7.39
C TRP A 78 -14.73 -9.67 7.00
N LYS A 79 -14.48 -8.47 7.55
CA LYS A 79 -13.23 -7.74 7.29
C LYS A 79 -12.01 -8.57 7.72
N ASN A 80 -12.07 -9.22 8.86
CA ASN A 80 -11.03 -10.14 9.33
C ASN A 80 -10.90 -11.38 8.41
N GLU A 81 -12.01 -11.96 7.96
CA GLU A 81 -12.03 -13.12 7.05
C GLU A 81 -11.37 -12.81 5.69
N LYS A 82 -11.51 -11.58 5.20
CA LYS A 82 -10.85 -11.15 3.94
C LYS A 82 -9.46 -10.56 4.15
N GLY A 83 -8.96 -10.52 5.38
CA GLY A 83 -7.60 -10.09 5.71
C GLY A 83 -7.44 -8.60 5.94
N VAL A 84 -8.49 -7.88 6.28
CA VAL A 84 -8.43 -6.51 6.83
C VAL A 84 -8.59 -6.60 8.34
N LYS A 85 -7.50 -6.61 9.07
CA LYS A 85 -7.56 -6.74 10.53
C LYS A 85 -8.34 -5.61 11.15
N THR A 86 -9.51 -5.96 11.67
CA THR A 86 -10.51 -5.00 12.15
C THR A 86 -10.84 -5.26 13.62
N ILE A 87 -10.96 -4.20 14.39
CA ILE A 87 -11.45 -4.24 15.77
C ILE A 87 -12.58 -3.22 15.97
N ILE A 88 -13.44 -3.48 16.95
CA ILE A 88 -14.50 -2.55 17.38
C ILE A 88 -14.07 -1.86 18.65
N LEU A 89 -14.14 -0.54 18.66
CA LEU A 89 -13.82 0.32 19.80
C LEU A 89 -15.04 1.14 20.20
N SER A 90 -15.33 1.20 21.52
CA SER A 90 -16.44 1.95 22.08
C SER A 90 -16.08 2.76 23.34
N ASN A 91 -14.82 2.75 23.70
CA ASN A 91 -14.31 3.27 24.98
C ASN A 91 -13.53 4.57 24.85
N PHE A 92 -13.83 5.39 23.83
CA PHE A 92 -13.12 6.65 23.58
C PHE A 92 -13.14 7.62 24.80
N SER A 93 -14.14 7.50 25.69
CA SER A 93 -14.21 8.28 26.93
C SER A 93 -13.03 8.04 27.89
N LEU A 94 -12.24 6.98 27.69
CA LEU A 94 -11.04 6.70 28.49
C LEU A 94 -9.81 7.47 28.00
N TYR A 95 -9.88 8.06 26.82
CA TYR A 95 -8.80 8.84 26.25
C TYR A 95 -8.84 10.29 26.68
N SER A 96 -7.68 10.95 26.67
CA SER A 96 -7.58 12.38 26.97
C SER A 96 -8.18 13.21 25.82
N GLY A 97 -8.73 14.35 26.14
CA GLY A 97 -9.29 15.28 25.19
C GLY A 97 -10.20 16.29 25.89
N ARG A 98 -10.33 17.50 25.36
CA ARG A 98 -11.18 18.57 25.90
C ARG A 98 -12.66 18.24 25.75
N ASP A 99 -12.98 17.50 24.66
CA ASP A 99 -14.33 17.05 24.34
C ASP A 99 -14.30 15.66 23.69
N ASP A 100 -15.45 15.09 23.38
CA ASP A 100 -15.53 13.73 22.84
C ASP A 100 -14.94 13.58 21.43
N PRO A 101 -15.10 14.54 20.50
CA PRO A 101 -14.36 14.48 19.22
C PRO A 101 -12.84 14.40 19.41
N GLU A 102 -12.25 15.17 20.32
CA GLU A 102 -10.81 15.13 20.57
C GLU A 102 -10.39 13.79 21.21
N LYS A 103 -11.20 13.23 22.12
CA LYS A 103 -10.95 11.90 22.70
C LYS A 103 -10.97 10.81 21.63
N ILE A 104 -11.94 10.83 20.71
CA ILE A 104 -11.99 9.88 19.57
C ILE A 104 -10.73 10.03 18.71
N ARG A 105 -10.37 11.26 18.34
CA ARG A 105 -9.16 11.51 17.54
C ARG A 105 -7.89 11.02 18.25
N ASN A 106 -7.76 11.25 19.55
CA ASN A 106 -6.62 10.78 20.33
C ASN A 106 -6.60 9.24 20.46
N MET A 107 -7.76 8.60 20.53
CA MET A 107 -7.87 7.15 20.44
C MET A 107 -7.34 6.66 19.08
N ILE A 108 -7.78 7.22 17.97
CA ILE A 108 -7.31 6.90 16.63
C ILE A 108 -5.79 7.08 16.54
N LYS A 109 -5.25 8.23 16.98
CA LYS A 109 -3.80 8.50 17.03
C LYS A 109 -3.00 7.45 17.75
N SER A 110 -3.52 6.93 18.87
CA SER A 110 -2.82 5.90 19.64
C SER A 110 -2.68 4.58 18.88
N TYR A 111 -3.69 4.20 18.11
CA TYR A 111 -3.63 3.01 17.25
C TYR A 111 -2.80 3.25 16.00
N ASP A 112 -2.86 4.42 15.41
CA ASP A 112 -2.03 4.76 14.26
C ASP A 112 -0.53 4.65 14.60
N GLN A 113 -0.11 5.18 15.73
CA GLN A 113 1.28 5.14 16.20
C GLN A 113 1.83 3.72 16.44
N THR A 114 0.97 2.78 16.80
CA THR A 114 1.38 1.39 17.12
C THR A 114 1.13 0.42 15.98
N GLU A 115 0.04 0.60 15.24
CA GLU A 115 -0.46 -0.35 14.26
C GLU A 115 -0.32 0.12 12.81
N ASN A 116 -0.22 1.44 12.57
CA ASN A 116 -0.25 2.05 11.23
C ASN A 116 -1.57 1.75 10.50
N ILE A 117 -2.66 2.10 11.14
CA ILE A 117 -4.03 1.87 10.65
C ILE A 117 -4.32 2.62 9.35
N GLN A 118 -5.24 2.11 8.54
CA GLN A 118 -5.65 2.75 7.28
C GLN A 118 -7.10 3.24 7.30
N TRP A 119 -8.00 2.51 7.96
CA TRP A 119 -9.43 2.67 7.80
C TRP A 119 -10.12 2.98 9.11
N ILE A 120 -11.02 3.96 9.08
CA ILE A 120 -11.87 4.32 10.23
C ILE A 120 -13.32 4.31 9.76
N LEU A 121 -14.14 3.48 10.39
CA LEU A 121 -15.59 3.52 10.24
C LEU A 121 -16.23 4.07 11.52
N LEU A 122 -16.77 5.27 11.45
CA LEU A 122 -17.52 5.90 12.52
C LEU A 122 -18.97 5.40 12.47
N VAL A 123 -19.47 4.82 13.56
CA VAL A 123 -20.80 4.18 13.59
C VAL A 123 -21.71 4.89 14.59
N GLY A 124 -22.55 5.73 14.08
CA GLY A 124 -23.50 6.51 14.88
C GLY A 124 -23.78 7.87 14.28
N ASP A 125 -25.01 8.28 14.48
CA ASP A 125 -25.54 9.57 14.08
C ASP A 125 -24.94 10.69 14.94
N ALA A 126 -24.53 11.77 14.31
CA ALA A 126 -24.03 12.95 15.00
C ALA A 126 -25.14 13.77 15.64
N GLU A 127 -26.35 13.83 15.06
CA GLU A 127 -27.49 14.56 15.61
C GLU A 127 -27.87 14.02 16.98
N ASN A 128 -27.94 12.72 17.17
CA ASN A 128 -28.24 12.08 18.45
C ASN A 128 -27.00 11.94 19.36
N ASN A 129 -25.89 12.56 18.99
CA ASN A 129 -24.63 12.52 19.72
C ASN A 129 -24.17 11.09 20.05
N LEU A 130 -24.40 10.14 19.13
CA LEU A 130 -23.93 8.77 19.27
C LEU A 130 -22.44 8.69 19.01
N ILE A 131 -22.00 9.20 17.84
CA ILE A 131 -20.59 9.48 17.54
C ILE A 131 -20.50 10.93 17.09
N PRO A 132 -19.94 11.81 17.92
CA PRO A 132 -19.90 13.24 17.64
C PRO A 132 -19.08 13.57 16.40
N ILE A 133 -19.34 14.74 15.83
CA ILE A 133 -18.59 15.32 14.73
C ILE A 133 -17.80 16.53 15.22
N ARG A 134 -16.68 16.84 14.57
CA ARG A 134 -15.97 18.10 14.81
C ARG A 134 -16.59 19.22 14.00
N TYR A 135 -16.98 20.29 14.69
CA TYR A 135 -17.34 21.54 14.06
C TYR A 135 -16.11 22.42 13.93
N VAL A 136 -15.86 22.91 12.73
CA VAL A 136 -14.70 23.76 12.41
C VAL A 136 -15.17 25.12 11.90
N TYR A 137 -14.28 26.10 11.95
CA TYR A 137 -14.56 27.46 11.49
C TYR A 137 -15.01 27.47 10.02
N ASN A 138 -16.10 28.19 9.78
CA ASN A 138 -16.67 28.34 8.44
C ASN A 138 -16.42 29.76 7.91
N PRO A 139 -15.59 29.92 6.85
CA PRO A 139 -15.26 31.23 6.30
C PRO A 139 -16.45 31.95 5.63
N ASP A 140 -17.56 31.28 5.33
CA ASP A 140 -18.73 31.85 4.66
C ASP A 140 -19.29 33.04 5.41
N VAL A 141 -19.24 33.01 6.74
CA VAL A 141 -19.67 34.10 7.61
C VAL A 141 -19.05 35.44 7.23
N LEU A 142 -17.84 35.45 6.78
CA LEU A 142 -17.07 36.65 6.42
C LEU A 142 -17.26 37.06 4.97
N LEU A 143 -17.77 36.16 4.15
CA LEU A 143 -17.90 36.34 2.70
C LEU A 143 -19.28 36.96 2.32
N ILE A 144 -20.24 37.05 3.25
CA ILE A 144 -21.53 37.68 3.06
C ILE A 144 -21.63 38.96 3.94
N PRO A 145 -20.97 40.06 3.54
CA PRO A 145 -21.00 41.28 4.34
C PRO A 145 -22.43 41.84 4.41
N GLY A 146 -22.93 42.03 5.59
CA GLY A 146 -24.17 42.75 5.86
C GLY A 146 -25.42 41.92 6.12
N ASN A 147 -25.35 40.60 6.17
CA ASN A 147 -26.49 39.72 6.42
C ASN A 147 -26.40 38.98 7.77
N SER A 148 -26.14 39.71 8.85
CA SER A 148 -26.10 39.12 10.20
C SER A 148 -27.46 38.57 10.69
N GLU A 149 -28.56 38.85 9.97
CA GLU A 149 -29.89 38.35 10.34
C GLU A 149 -30.17 36.91 9.88
N TYR A 150 -29.36 36.33 9.02
CA TYR A 150 -29.56 34.99 8.45
C TYR A 150 -28.54 33.97 8.92
N LEU A 151 -27.57 34.35 9.74
CA LEU A 151 -26.49 33.45 10.16
C LEU A 151 -26.93 32.73 11.43
N SER A 152 -27.31 31.47 11.28
CA SER A 152 -27.48 30.53 12.38
C SER A 152 -26.13 30.03 12.90
N PHE A 153 -26.12 29.39 14.06
CA PHE A 153 -24.92 28.67 14.54
C PHE A 153 -24.32 27.79 13.47
N ASN A 154 -25.15 27.14 12.66
CA ASN A 154 -24.75 26.26 11.56
C ASN A 154 -23.99 26.98 10.43
N ASP A 155 -24.11 28.29 10.32
CA ASP A 155 -23.40 29.08 9.30
C ASP A 155 -22.00 29.49 9.78
N TYR A 156 -21.77 29.59 11.09
CA TYR A 156 -20.46 29.93 11.67
C TYR A 156 -19.54 28.71 11.77
N TYR A 157 -20.13 27.54 11.92
CA TYR A 157 -19.37 26.31 12.12
C TYR A 157 -19.78 25.25 11.10
N LYS A 158 -18.77 24.53 10.61
CA LYS A 158 -18.94 23.51 9.62
C LYS A 158 -18.57 22.16 10.20
N PRO A 159 -19.46 21.17 10.11
CA PRO A 159 -19.11 19.80 10.49
C PRO A 159 -18.15 19.17 9.50
N THR A 160 -17.22 18.36 10.00
CA THR A 160 -16.34 17.56 9.15
C THR A 160 -15.77 16.35 9.87
N ASP A 161 -15.80 15.19 9.21
CA ASP A 161 -15.08 14.00 9.66
C ASP A 161 -13.60 13.99 9.21
N PHE A 162 -13.17 14.97 8.39
CA PHE A 162 -11.77 15.14 8.03
C PHE A 162 -10.87 15.37 9.26
N TYR A 163 -11.44 15.90 10.35
CA TYR A 163 -10.76 16.03 11.64
C TYR A 163 -10.23 14.70 12.19
N TYR A 164 -10.94 13.60 11.92
CA TYR A 164 -10.54 12.26 12.33
C TYR A 164 -9.55 11.61 11.34
N ALA A 165 -9.42 12.17 10.15
CA ALA A 165 -8.49 11.70 9.14
C ALA A 165 -7.11 12.36 9.24
N ASP A 166 -7.06 13.65 9.57
CA ASP A 166 -5.81 14.40 9.80
C ASP A 166 -5.40 14.26 11.27
N LEU A 167 -4.48 13.35 11.55
CA LEU A 167 -4.03 13.03 12.91
C LEU A 167 -2.84 13.89 13.35
N THR A 168 -2.16 14.57 12.45
CA THR A 168 -0.93 15.31 12.73
C THR A 168 -1.14 16.79 13.04
N GLY A 169 -2.12 17.45 12.40
CA GLY A 169 -2.46 18.86 12.68
C GLY A 169 -2.94 19.11 14.10
N SER A 170 -2.71 20.29 14.65
CA SER A 170 -3.21 20.68 15.98
C SER A 170 -4.70 20.99 15.98
N TRP A 171 -5.20 21.59 14.90
CA TRP A 171 -6.57 22.05 14.69
C TRP A 171 -7.08 23.15 15.65
N ASP A 172 -6.35 23.48 16.68
CA ASP A 172 -6.60 24.56 17.63
C ASP A 172 -5.30 24.91 18.35
N ASN A 173 -4.49 25.75 17.72
CA ASN A 173 -3.12 26.06 18.13
C ASN A 173 -3.10 26.99 19.35
N ASP A 174 -4.06 27.91 19.45
CA ASP A 174 -4.09 28.89 20.51
C ASP A 174 -4.96 28.48 21.73
N GLY A 175 -5.73 27.38 21.56
CA GLY A 175 -6.50 26.77 22.62
C GLY A 175 -7.80 27.49 22.93
N ASP A 176 -8.34 28.25 21.99
CA ASP A 176 -9.56 29.05 22.19
C ASP A 176 -10.86 28.25 21.95
N ASN A 177 -10.74 27.00 21.43
CA ASN A 177 -11.81 26.07 21.07
C ASN A 177 -12.61 26.48 19.81
N ILE A 178 -12.06 27.33 18.96
CA ILE A 178 -12.51 27.57 17.62
C ILE A 178 -11.58 26.76 16.70
N TRP A 179 -12.05 25.67 16.15
CA TRP A 179 -11.23 24.67 15.48
C TRP A 179 -11.04 24.98 14.00
N GLY A 180 -9.82 24.90 13.51
CA GLY A 180 -9.51 25.01 12.09
C GLY A 180 -9.55 26.44 11.55
N GLU A 181 -9.25 27.43 12.36
CA GLU A 181 -9.18 28.83 11.95
C GLU A 181 -8.05 29.09 10.97
N SER A 182 -8.27 30.10 10.13
CA SER A 182 -7.27 30.52 9.17
C SER A 182 -6.77 31.95 9.40
N SER A 183 -5.56 32.22 8.94
CA SER A 183 -4.87 33.52 9.13
C SER A 183 -5.54 34.70 8.45
N ILE A 184 -6.51 34.48 7.57
CA ILE A 184 -6.98 35.52 6.65
C ILE A 184 -7.97 36.46 7.32
N TYR A 185 -8.78 35.94 8.22
CA TYR A 185 -9.87 36.69 8.84
C TYR A 185 -9.79 36.71 10.34
N ASN A 186 -8.92 35.92 10.95
CA ASN A 186 -8.75 35.90 12.37
C ASN A 186 -7.35 36.42 12.74
N ALA A 187 -7.32 37.60 13.37
CA ALA A 187 -6.08 38.16 13.90
C ALA A 187 -5.61 37.42 15.16
N TYR A 188 -6.38 36.47 15.67
CA TYR A 188 -6.20 35.89 16.98
C TYR A 188 -5.78 34.42 16.97
N GLY A 189 -5.97 33.67 15.88
CA GLY A 189 -5.61 32.28 15.80
C GLY A 189 -5.24 31.85 14.38
N ILE A 190 -4.21 31.04 14.27
CA ILE A 190 -3.90 30.28 13.06
C ILE A 190 -3.78 28.84 13.48
N ASP A 191 -4.73 28.04 13.04
CA ASP A 191 -4.72 26.62 13.30
C ASP A 191 -3.96 25.84 12.23
N GLU A 192 -3.32 24.80 12.67
CA GLU A 192 -2.58 23.91 11.79
C GLU A 192 -3.47 22.72 11.37
N ILE A 193 -3.88 22.72 10.10
CA ILE A 193 -4.41 21.56 9.40
C ILE A 193 -3.36 21.13 8.41
N THR A 194 -2.93 19.87 8.46
CA THR A 194 -1.85 19.39 7.57
C THR A 194 -2.33 19.12 6.16
N TRP A 195 -3.63 18.95 5.95
CA TRP A 195 -4.27 18.62 4.68
C TRP A 195 -3.81 17.28 4.08
N ASN A 196 -3.07 16.53 4.84
CA ASN A 196 -2.58 15.21 4.46
C ASN A 196 -3.25 14.20 5.41
N PRO A 197 -4.37 13.59 5.01
CA PRO A 197 -5.03 12.58 5.84
C PRO A 197 -4.09 11.41 6.09
N ASP A 198 -3.98 11.01 7.33
CA ASP A 198 -3.21 9.86 7.78
C ASP A 198 -4.01 8.56 7.60
N VAL A 199 -5.36 8.66 7.68
CA VAL A 199 -6.29 7.54 7.57
C VAL A 199 -7.52 7.90 6.72
N TYR A 200 -8.21 6.90 6.20
CA TYR A 200 -9.42 7.03 5.40
C TYR A 200 -10.67 6.82 6.26
N VAL A 201 -11.53 7.81 6.32
CA VAL A 201 -12.68 7.84 7.21
C VAL A 201 -13.99 7.71 6.44
N GLY A 202 -14.92 6.91 6.96
CA GLY A 202 -16.30 6.88 6.52
C GLY A 202 -17.24 6.79 7.72
N ARG A 203 -18.52 7.03 7.50
CA ARG A 203 -19.53 7.04 8.56
C ARG A 203 -20.77 6.23 8.20
N PHE A 204 -21.22 5.39 9.12
CA PHE A 204 -22.58 4.87 9.16
C PHE A 204 -23.44 5.76 10.07
N PRO A 205 -24.26 6.67 9.53
CA PRO A 205 -25.02 7.65 10.31
C PRO A 205 -26.28 7.01 10.91
N ALA A 206 -26.13 5.95 11.70
CA ALA A 206 -27.23 5.22 12.31
C ALA A 206 -27.73 5.93 13.56
N GLY A 207 -29.01 6.31 13.58
CA GLY A 207 -29.68 6.82 14.76
C GLY A 207 -30.22 5.73 15.67
N ASN A 208 -30.40 4.51 15.13
CA ASN A 208 -30.93 3.35 15.82
C ASN A 208 -30.42 2.04 15.22
N ILE A 209 -30.72 0.91 15.90
CA ILE A 209 -30.22 -0.41 15.52
C ILE A 209 -30.76 -0.88 14.16
N ASN A 210 -32.04 -0.64 13.86
CA ASN A 210 -32.59 -1.08 12.59
C ASN A 210 -31.89 -0.43 11.39
N GLU A 211 -31.59 0.85 11.48
CA GLU A 211 -30.81 1.56 10.46
C GLU A 211 -29.39 0.98 10.34
N LEU A 212 -28.76 0.66 11.47
CA LEU A 212 -27.44 0.06 11.48
C LEU A 212 -27.43 -1.32 10.85
N GLU A 213 -28.40 -2.18 11.20
CA GLU A 213 -28.54 -3.51 10.63
C GLU A 213 -28.69 -3.45 9.11
N GLU A 214 -29.47 -2.50 8.58
CA GLU A 214 -29.65 -2.34 7.13
C GLU A 214 -28.33 -1.95 6.42
N MET A 215 -27.54 -1.04 6.99
CA MET A 215 -26.26 -0.65 6.42
C MET A 215 -25.23 -1.81 6.48
N VAL A 216 -25.16 -2.53 7.60
CA VAL A 216 -24.29 -3.70 7.76
C VAL A 216 -24.67 -4.80 6.78
N ASN A 217 -25.96 -5.17 6.72
CA ASN A 217 -26.45 -6.22 5.83
C ASN A 217 -26.22 -5.88 4.36
N LYS A 218 -26.43 -4.61 3.97
CA LYS A 218 -26.18 -4.13 2.60
C LYS A 218 -24.70 -4.24 2.24
N THR A 219 -23.80 -3.83 3.13
CA THR A 219 -22.37 -3.92 2.92
C THR A 219 -21.89 -5.36 2.83
N LEU A 220 -22.33 -6.23 3.72
CA LEU A 220 -22.02 -7.66 3.67
C LEU A 220 -22.54 -8.30 2.39
N LYS A 221 -23.76 -7.99 1.98
CA LYS A 221 -24.35 -8.49 0.74
C LYS A 221 -23.55 -8.03 -0.48
N TYR A 222 -23.16 -6.77 -0.50
CA TYR A 222 -22.35 -6.19 -1.59
C TYR A 222 -20.97 -6.85 -1.71
N GLU A 223 -20.26 -7.05 -0.61
CA GLU A 223 -18.90 -7.59 -0.63
C GLU A 223 -18.83 -9.12 -0.71
N LYS A 224 -19.68 -9.86 0.04
CA LYS A 224 -19.59 -11.33 0.14
C LYS A 224 -20.40 -12.07 -0.93
N ASP A 225 -21.60 -11.59 -1.22
CA ASP A 225 -22.55 -12.27 -2.10
C ASP A 225 -23.31 -11.26 -2.95
N PRO A 226 -22.59 -10.53 -3.83
CA PRO A 226 -23.19 -9.47 -4.63
C PRO A 226 -24.21 -10.00 -5.62
N TYR A 227 -25.27 -9.23 -5.84
CA TYR A 227 -26.21 -9.47 -6.94
C TYR A 227 -25.55 -9.11 -8.27
N VAL A 228 -24.94 -10.10 -8.92
CA VAL A 228 -24.16 -9.89 -10.14
C VAL A 228 -25.08 -9.52 -11.31
N GLY A 229 -24.78 -8.42 -11.96
CA GLY A 229 -25.57 -7.93 -13.08
C GLY A 229 -24.88 -6.82 -13.87
N ASN A 230 -25.52 -6.39 -14.97
CA ASN A 230 -24.99 -5.31 -15.82
C ASN A 230 -24.90 -3.94 -15.10
N TRP A 231 -25.57 -3.79 -13.97
CA TRP A 231 -25.50 -2.56 -13.18
C TRP A 231 -24.09 -2.29 -12.65
N MET A 232 -23.28 -3.33 -12.47
CA MET A 232 -21.94 -3.24 -11.89
C MET A 232 -20.91 -2.58 -12.80
N ASN A 233 -21.15 -2.55 -14.11
CA ASN A 233 -20.31 -1.85 -15.07
C ASN A 233 -20.99 -0.63 -15.70
N ARG A 234 -21.93 0.00 -14.99
CA ARG A 234 -22.63 1.19 -15.45
C ARG A 234 -22.37 2.39 -14.60
N MET A 235 -22.22 3.53 -15.23
CA MET A 235 -22.16 4.83 -14.59
C MET A 235 -23.28 5.75 -15.08
N LEU A 236 -23.97 6.41 -14.15
CA LEU A 236 -24.94 7.46 -14.42
C LEU A 236 -24.29 8.82 -14.25
N LEU A 237 -24.31 9.63 -15.31
CA LEU A 237 -23.74 10.97 -15.37
C LEU A 237 -24.89 11.98 -15.51
N ALA A 238 -25.16 12.76 -14.47
CA ALA A 238 -26.27 13.70 -14.42
C ALA A 238 -25.76 15.14 -14.20
N GLY A 239 -25.79 15.96 -15.24
CA GLY A 239 -25.39 17.36 -15.23
C GLY A 239 -26.58 18.31 -15.28
N ALA A 240 -26.73 19.14 -14.24
CA ALA A 240 -27.79 20.13 -14.11
C ALA A 240 -27.33 21.53 -14.54
N ILE A 241 -28.25 22.48 -14.67
CA ILE A 241 -27.93 23.89 -14.83
C ILE A 241 -27.83 24.53 -13.44
N SER A 242 -26.68 25.13 -13.13
CA SER A 242 -26.40 25.78 -11.85
C SER A 242 -26.67 27.28 -11.87
N SER A 243 -26.55 27.95 -13.02
CA SER A 243 -26.87 29.37 -13.15
C SER A 243 -27.49 29.68 -14.50
N TYR A 244 -28.47 30.58 -14.50
CA TYR A 244 -29.15 31.02 -15.71
C TYR A 244 -29.34 32.53 -15.64
N TYR A 245 -28.65 33.26 -16.51
CA TYR A 245 -28.79 34.70 -16.69
C TYR A 245 -29.48 34.95 -18.01
N GLY A 246 -30.78 34.99 -18.04
CA GLY A 246 -31.66 35.22 -19.15
C GLY A 246 -31.09 35.62 -20.52
N TYR A 247 -31.67 35.09 -21.59
CA TYR A 247 -31.25 35.21 -22.98
C TYR A 247 -30.97 36.68 -23.40
N PRO A 248 -29.87 37.02 -24.04
CA PRO A 248 -28.85 36.11 -24.65
C PRO A 248 -27.51 36.15 -23.87
N ASP A 249 -27.49 35.80 -22.64
CA ASP A 249 -26.25 35.84 -21.85
C ASP A 249 -25.44 34.56 -22.07
N THR A 250 -24.14 34.70 -22.28
CA THR A 250 -23.18 33.61 -22.53
C THR A 250 -22.59 33.05 -21.23
N THR A 251 -23.15 33.40 -20.09
CA THR A 251 -22.63 33.09 -18.77
C THR A 251 -23.43 32.01 -18.01
N ASP A 252 -24.24 31.24 -18.72
CA ASP A 252 -24.97 30.13 -18.12
C ASP A 252 -23.98 29.04 -17.66
N GLU A 253 -24.15 28.59 -16.42
CA GLU A 253 -23.34 27.55 -15.83
C GLU A 253 -24.03 26.19 -15.96
N ASP A 254 -23.49 25.35 -16.83
CA ASP A 254 -23.99 24.02 -17.16
C ASP A 254 -23.01 22.95 -16.66
N GLU A 255 -23.46 22.15 -15.68
CA GLU A 255 -22.67 21.10 -15.09
C GLU A 255 -22.53 19.85 -16.00
N ALA A 256 -23.24 19.82 -17.10
CA ALA A 256 -22.97 18.83 -18.17
C ALA A 256 -21.52 18.92 -18.64
N ARG A 257 -20.88 20.08 -18.56
CA ARG A 257 -19.44 20.27 -18.85
C ARG A 257 -18.56 19.41 -17.92
N LEU A 258 -18.88 19.33 -16.64
CA LEU A 258 -18.15 18.50 -15.68
C LEU A 258 -18.38 17.01 -15.96
N THR A 259 -19.64 16.61 -16.13
CA THR A 259 -19.97 15.20 -16.39
C THR A 259 -19.41 14.71 -17.72
N GLU A 260 -19.40 15.54 -18.77
CA GLU A 260 -18.74 15.23 -20.03
C GLU A 260 -17.22 15.12 -19.91
N TYR A 261 -16.61 16.02 -19.16
CA TYR A 261 -15.16 15.92 -18.90
C TYR A 261 -14.81 14.60 -18.23
N ILE A 262 -15.55 14.21 -17.19
CA ILE A 262 -15.37 12.94 -16.48
C ILE A 262 -15.58 11.76 -17.42
N TRP A 263 -16.67 11.78 -18.20
CA TRP A 263 -16.94 10.75 -19.19
C TRP A 263 -15.80 10.61 -20.20
N ASN A 264 -15.41 11.71 -20.83
CA ASN A 264 -14.45 11.67 -21.93
C ASN A 264 -13.04 11.27 -21.50
N ASN A 265 -12.63 11.62 -20.28
CA ASN A 265 -11.27 11.36 -19.81
C ASN A 265 -11.15 10.06 -19.01
N TYR A 266 -12.22 9.61 -18.33
CA TYR A 266 -12.09 8.53 -17.36
C TYR A 266 -13.06 7.36 -17.56
N VAL A 267 -14.24 7.58 -18.11
CA VAL A 267 -15.35 6.59 -18.06
C VAL A 267 -15.58 5.87 -19.37
N LYS A 268 -15.47 6.55 -20.50
CA LYS A 268 -15.93 6.06 -21.83
C LYS A 268 -15.36 4.71 -22.24
N ASP A 269 -14.13 4.41 -21.83
CA ASP A 269 -13.42 3.18 -22.16
C ASP A 269 -13.43 2.15 -21.03
N GLU A 270 -13.94 2.52 -19.83
CA GLU A 270 -13.93 1.70 -18.63
C GLU A 270 -15.32 1.14 -18.28
N MET A 271 -16.39 1.92 -18.49
CA MET A 271 -17.75 1.55 -18.09
C MET A 271 -18.78 1.89 -19.17
N ILE A 272 -19.89 1.16 -19.15
CA ILE A 272 -21.11 1.56 -19.86
C ILE A 272 -21.70 2.78 -19.15
N PHE A 273 -22.14 3.77 -19.87
CA PHE A 273 -22.64 5.01 -19.28
C PHE A 273 -24.03 5.38 -19.75
N THR A 274 -24.74 6.16 -18.94
CA THR A 274 -25.95 6.88 -19.29
C THR A 274 -25.73 8.34 -18.92
N HIS A 275 -25.91 9.24 -19.87
CA HIS A 275 -25.74 10.67 -19.65
C HIS A 275 -27.10 11.36 -19.67
N LEU A 276 -27.47 11.98 -18.55
CA LEU A 276 -28.65 12.83 -18.42
C LEU A 276 -28.19 14.26 -18.28
N HIS A 277 -28.66 15.14 -19.15
CA HIS A 277 -28.42 16.57 -18.99
C HIS A 277 -29.67 17.38 -19.32
N LYS A 278 -29.70 18.59 -18.83
CA LYS A 278 -30.82 19.46 -19.11
C LYS A 278 -30.55 20.29 -20.36
N THR A 279 -31.45 20.18 -21.35
CA THR A 279 -31.55 21.12 -22.45
C THR A 279 -32.79 21.99 -22.23
N THR A 280 -32.71 23.28 -22.53
CA THR A 280 -33.90 24.13 -22.74
C THR A 280 -33.96 24.51 -24.20
N ASP A 281 -35.15 24.76 -24.74
CA ASP A 281 -35.34 25.17 -26.15
C ASP A 281 -34.62 26.51 -26.50
N SER A 282 -34.15 27.23 -25.50
CA SER A 282 -33.42 28.49 -25.57
C SER A 282 -31.96 28.41 -25.18
N PHE A 283 -31.47 27.22 -24.81
CA PHE A 283 -30.11 27.00 -24.29
C PHE A 283 -29.25 26.35 -25.38
N THR A 284 -28.18 27.00 -25.77
CA THR A 284 -27.16 26.40 -26.63
C THR A 284 -26.11 25.83 -25.73
N PRO A 285 -25.86 24.50 -25.69
CA PRO A 285 -24.80 23.91 -24.87
C PRO A 285 -23.47 24.61 -25.14
N ILE A 286 -22.75 24.95 -24.10
CA ILE A 286 -21.47 25.68 -24.19
C ILE A 286 -20.35 24.82 -24.76
N SER A 287 -20.54 23.53 -24.83
CA SER A 287 -19.58 22.54 -25.37
C SER A 287 -20.23 21.68 -26.44
N PRO A 288 -19.47 21.01 -27.31
CA PRO A 288 -20.09 20.09 -28.25
C PRO A 288 -21.12 19.24 -27.54
N ASP A 289 -22.30 19.11 -28.15
CA ASP A 289 -23.39 18.31 -27.61
C ASP A 289 -22.84 17.06 -26.93
N PRO A 290 -23.25 16.76 -25.71
CA PRO A 290 -22.86 15.48 -25.10
C PRO A 290 -23.16 14.40 -26.11
N PRO A 291 -22.14 13.65 -26.55
CA PRO A 291 -22.29 12.77 -27.70
C PRO A 291 -23.38 11.73 -27.52
N ASN A 292 -23.91 11.57 -26.31
CA ASN A 292 -24.91 10.58 -25.99
C ASN A 292 -25.74 10.98 -24.76
N SER A 293 -26.36 12.15 -24.79
CA SER A 293 -27.47 12.36 -23.85
C SER A 293 -28.59 11.43 -24.23
N GLU A 294 -28.85 10.43 -23.40
CA GLU A 294 -29.92 9.49 -23.67
C GLU A 294 -31.28 10.06 -23.32
N ALA A 295 -31.32 11.01 -22.36
CA ALA A 295 -32.57 11.68 -22.00
C ALA A 295 -32.31 13.04 -21.30
N VAL A 296 -33.36 13.85 -21.28
CA VAL A 296 -33.36 15.11 -20.52
C VAL A 296 -33.26 14.81 -19.03
N LEU A 297 -32.45 15.58 -18.31
CA LEU A 297 -32.39 15.50 -16.88
C LEU A 297 -33.63 16.14 -16.26
N ASP A 298 -34.56 15.31 -15.82
CA ASP A 298 -35.75 15.65 -15.06
C ASP A 298 -36.00 14.58 -13.98
N ASN A 299 -37.01 14.77 -13.13
CA ASN A 299 -37.33 13.83 -12.07
C ASN A 299 -37.63 12.42 -12.61
N THR A 300 -38.49 12.31 -13.64
CA THR A 300 -38.92 11.01 -14.18
C THR A 300 -37.76 10.22 -14.77
N ASN A 301 -36.91 10.87 -15.54
CA ASN A 301 -35.77 10.22 -16.18
C ASN A 301 -34.68 9.87 -15.17
N PHE A 302 -34.42 10.70 -14.16
CA PHE A 302 -33.45 10.41 -13.13
C PHE A 302 -33.89 9.23 -12.27
N ASP A 303 -35.11 9.27 -11.75
CA ASP A 303 -35.70 8.22 -10.91
C ASP A 303 -35.76 6.87 -11.66
N THR A 304 -36.26 6.88 -12.90
CA THR A 304 -36.29 5.67 -13.75
C THR A 304 -34.91 5.07 -13.96
N ASN A 305 -33.90 5.90 -14.23
CA ASN A 305 -32.55 5.40 -14.44
C ASN A 305 -31.93 4.94 -13.13
N PHE A 306 -32.12 5.65 -12.01
CA PHE A 306 -31.63 5.23 -10.71
C PHE A 306 -32.13 3.80 -10.37
N ASP A 307 -33.39 3.53 -10.61
CA ASP A 307 -34.01 2.20 -10.36
C ASP A 307 -33.47 1.08 -11.25
N LEU A 308 -32.94 1.40 -12.45
CA LEU A 308 -32.27 0.42 -13.32
C LEU A 308 -30.95 -0.10 -12.74
N GLY A 309 -30.39 0.57 -11.75
CA GLY A 309 -29.15 0.23 -11.09
C GLY A 309 -27.89 0.66 -11.85
N TYR A 310 -27.00 1.30 -11.13
CA TYR A 310 -25.68 1.74 -11.58
C TYR A 310 -24.67 1.50 -10.46
N SER A 311 -23.46 1.10 -10.80
CA SER A 311 -22.39 0.97 -9.81
C SER A 311 -21.96 2.34 -9.27
N THR A 312 -21.83 3.30 -10.17
CA THR A 312 -21.39 4.66 -9.83
C THR A 312 -22.34 5.70 -10.41
N ILE A 313 -22.58 6.77 -9.66
CA ILE A 313 -23.42 7.87 -10.05
C ILE A 313 -22.74 9.20 -9.71
N ILE A 314 -22.77 10.15 -10.60
CA ILE A 314 -22.51 11.55 -10.31
C ILE A 314 -23.74 12.39 -10.64
N PHE A 315 -24.16 13.21 -9.70
CA PHE A 315 -25.03 14.35 -9.95
C PHE A 315 -24.24 15.63 -9.68
N ALA A 316 -24.22 16.55 -10.64
CA ALA A 316 -23.63 17.88 -10.48
C ALA A 316 -24.70 18.96 -10.70
N GLY A 317 -24.83 19.86 -9.71
CA GLY A 317 -25.87 20.90 -9.71
C GLY A 317 -26.12 21.50 -8.34
N HIS A 318 -27.37 21.90 -8.06
CA HIS A 318 -27.76 22.39 -6.77
C HIS A 318 -28.32 21.31 -5.86
N GLY A 319 -28.14 21.50 -4.54
CA GLY A 319 -28.68 20.60 -3.52
C GLY A 319 -29.17 21.33 -2.26
N GLU A 320 -30.11 20.66 -1.63
CA GLU A 320 -30.65 20.97 -0.31
C GLU A 320 -30.68 19.69 0.50
N PRO A 321 -30.92 19.72 1.82
CA PRO A 321 -30.90 18.49 2.61
C PRO A 321 -31.78 17.37 2.07
N THR A 322 -32.93 17.71 1.49
CA THR A 322 -33.96 16.76 1.07
C THR A 322 -34.10 16.58 -0.43
N ARG A 323 -33.30 17.27 -1.25
CA ARG A 323 -33.43 17.20 -2.72
C ARG A 323 -32.22 17.72 -3.48
N ILE A 324 -32.08 17.23 -4.69
CA ILE A 324 -31.20 17.80 -5.71
C ILE A 324 -32.03 18.47 -6.79
N VAL A 325 -31.54 19.61 -7.29
CA VAL A 325 -32.30 20.47 -8.18
C VAL A 325 -31.45 21.06 -9.31
N SER A 326 -32.13 21.51 -10.37
CA SER A 326 -31.55 22.25 -11.49
C SER A 326 -32.24 23.60 -11.62
N VAL A 327 -31.52 24.65 -11.92
CA VAL A 327 -32.14 25.92 -12.31
C VAL A 327 -33.00 25.73 -13.55
N GLY A 328 -34.15 26.40 -13.60
CA GLY A 328 -35.07 26.32 -14.73
C GLY A 328 -35.93 25.05 -14.79
N ILE A 329 -35.86 24.16 -13.82
CA ILE A 329 -36.81 23.07 -13.61
C ILE A 329 -37.77 23.47 -12.48
N SER A 330 -39.07 23.25 -12.67
CA SER A 330 -40.04 23.34 -11.58
C SER A 330 -40.06 22.04 -10.81
N GLY A 331 -39.61 22.05 -9.55
CA GLY A 331 -39.54 20.89 -8.70
C GLY A 331 -38.10 20.37 -8.47
N SER A 332 -38.01 19.16 -7.96
CA SER A 332 -36.74 18.43 -7.73
C SER A 332 -36.36 17.57 -8.91
N ILE A 333 -35.06 17.33 -9.10
CA ILE A 333 -34.56 16.25 -9.94
C ILE A 333 -34.74 14.90 -9.21
N TYR A 334 -34.48 14.88 -7.91
CA TYR A 334 -34.65 13.74 -7.05
C TYR A 334 -34.78 14.22 -5.61
N ASP A 335 -35.73 13.67 -4.85
CA ASP A 335 -35.96 14.12 -3.49
C ASP A 335 -36.04 12.97 -2.47
N SER A 336 -36.27 13.32 -1.22
CA SER A 336 -36.34 12.35 -0.11
C SER A 336 -37.46 11.34 -0.27
N SER A 337 -38.56 11.67 -1.00
CA SER A 337 -39.63 10.70 -1.31
C SER A 337 -39.16 9.67 -2.34
N ASP A 338 -38.51 10.13 -3.40
CA ASP A 338 -37.91 9.29 -4.44
C ASP A 338 -36.85 8.37 -3.81
N ALA A 339 -35.93 8.95 -3.02
CA ALA A 339 -34.87 8.19 -2.34
C ALA A 339 -35.45 7.12 -1.38
N SER A 340 -36.52 7.45 -0.67
CA SER A 340 -37.20 6.51 0.26
C SER A 340 -37.93 5.39 -0.47
N SER A 341 -38.33 5.60 -1.73
CA SER A 341 -39.03 4.63 -2.58
C SER A 341 -38.12 3.98 -3.63
N SER A 342 -36.85 4.34 -3.67
CA SER A 342 -35.90 3.79 -4.67
C SER A 342 -35.95 2.28 -4.77
N ASN A 343 -35.92 1.75 -6.02
CA ASN A 343 -36.16 0.36 -6.33
C ASN A 343 -34.97 -0.32 -7.04
N ASN A 344 -33.77 0.23 -6.89
CA ASN A 344 -32.52 -0.42 -7.31
C ASN A 344 -32.12 -1.57 -6.37
N ILE A 345 -33.03 -2.52 -6.18
CA ILE A 345 -32.94 -3.60 -5.18
C ILE A 345 -31.70 -4.46 -5.41
N ASN A 346 -30.88 -4.63 -4.38
CA ASN A 346 -29.58 -5.31 -4.39
C ASN A 346 -28.54 -4.70 -5.37
N MET A 347 -28.76 -3.49 -5.83
CA MET A 347 -27.88 -2.75 -6.76
C MET A 347 -27.47 -1.39 -6.17
N PRO A 348 -26.95 -1.33 -4.95
CA PRO A 348 -26.64 -0.05 -4.31
C PRO A 348 -25.42 0.61 -4.98
N SER A 349 -25.53 1.92 -5.24
CA SER A 349 -24.54 2.70 -5.98
C SER A 349 -23.55 3.40 -5.06
N LEU A 350 -22.33 3.66 -5.55
CA LEU A 350 -21.53 4.80 -5.06
C LEU A 350 -22.08 6.07 -5.69
N PHE A 351 -22.63 6.96 -4.88
CA PHE A 351 -23.22 8.22 -5.33
C PHE A 351 -22.34 9.40 -4.94
N TYR A 352 -21.84 10.14 -5.92
CA TYR A 352 -21.16 11.41 -5.73
C TYR A 352 -22.14 12.57 -6.02
N GLY A 353 -22.59 13.26 -4.95
CA GLY A 353 -23.46 14.41 -5.05
C GLY A 353 -22.64 15.71 -5.07
N ASP A 354 -22.26 16.18 -6.26
CA ASP A 354 -21.60 17.47 -6.44
C ASP A 354 -22.62 18.62 -6.34
N ALA A 355 -23.11 18.81 -5.10
CA ALA A 355 -24.16 19.73 -4.76
C ALA A 355 -24.08 20.16 -3.28
N CYS A 356 -24.69 21.31 -2.96
CA CYS A 356 -24.75 21.82 -1.60
C CYS A 356 -25.57 20.92 -0.68
N THR A 357 -25.15 20.78 0.57
CA THR A 357 -25.96 20.33 1.73
C THR A 357 -26.80 19.06 1.48
N THR A 358 -26.29 18.09 0.74
CA THR A 358 -27.01 16.85 0.44
C THR A 358 -26.80 15.74 1.46
N SER A 359 -25.86 15.92 2.41
CA SER A 359 -25.57 14.93 3.45
C SER A 359 -25.30 15.53 4.84
N PRO A 360 -26.09 16.49 5.32
CA PRO A 360 -25.88 17.12 6.63
C PRO A 360 -26.36 16.23 7.79
N TYR A 361 -25.67 15.13 8.05
CA TYR A 361 -26.01 14.12 9.07
C TYR A 361 -25.91 14.62 10.54
N ASP A 362 -25.67 15.90 10.74
CA ASP A 362 -25.70 16.60 12.02
C ASP A 362 -26.93 17.48 12.21
N MET A 363 -27.77 17.65 11.19
CA MET A 363 -28.91 18.58 11.21
C MET A 363 -30.26 17.89 11.39
N ASN A 364 -30.50 16.82 10.73
CA ASN A 364 -31.66 15.94 10.89
C ASN A 364 -31.44 14.62 10.13
N ASN A 365 -32.23 13.63 10.49
CA ASN A 365 -32.16 12.27 9.94
C ASN A 365 -32.75 12.11 8.53
N ASN A 366 -33.03 13.16 7.82
CA ASN A 366 -33.77 13.13 6.57
C ASN A 366 -33.00 13.71 5.37
N SER A 367 -31.67 13.82 5.46
CA SER A 367 -30.88 14.19 4.30
C SER A 367 -30.97 13.10 3.23
N ILE A 368 -30.93 13.52 1.97
CA ILE A 368 -31.01 12.58 0.84
C ILE A 368 -29.89 11.53 0.87
N GLY A 369 -28.68 11.95 1.26
CA GLY A 369 -27.54 11.03 1.43
C GLY A 369 -27.79 9.97 2.50
N GLU A 370 -28.32 10.38 3.65
CA GLU A 370 -28.65 9.45 4.75
C GLU A 370 -29.78 8.47 4.35
N ILE A 371 -30.84 8.98 3.70
CA ILE A 371 -31.95 8.14 3.23
C ILE A 371 -31.42 7.06 2.30
N LEU A 372 -30.58 7.41 1.32
CA LEU A 372 -30.03 6.47 0.36
C LEU A 372 -29.11 5.42 1.02
N ILE A 373 -28.30 5.81 1.99
CA ILE A 373 -27.44 4.88 2.74
C ILE A 373 -28.25 3.96 3.66
N LYS A 374 -29.30 4.47 4.29
CA LYS A 374 -30.17 3.73 5.21
C LYS A 374 -31.22 2.90 4.48
N ARG A 375 -31.45 3.10 3.16
CA ARG A 375 -32.46 2.39 2.38
C ARG A 375 -32.21 0.87 2.39
N PRO A 376 -33.18 0.04 2.85
CA PRO A 376 -33.03 -1.41 2.90
C PRO A 376 -32.78 -2.03 1.52
N ASN A 377 -31.73 -2.78 1.39
CA ASN A 377 -31.36 -3.52 0.17
C ASN A 377 -31.32 -2.68 -1.13
N ALA A 378 -31.37 -1.37 -1.06
CA ALA A 378 -31.37 -0.47 -2.22
C ALA A 378 -30.63 0.84 -1.89
N GLY A 379 -30.77 1.86 -2.71
CA GLY A 379 -30.16 3.16 -2.51
C GLY A 379 -28.67 3.15 -2.82
N ALA A 380 -27.84 3.53 -1.84
CA ALA A 380 -26.41 3.67 -2.00
C ALA A 380 -25.61 2.74 -1.07
N ILE A 381 -24.44 2.29 -1.53
CA ILE A 381 -23.40 1.64 -0.72
C ILE A 381 -22.44 2.67 -0.13
N GLY A 382 -22.31 3.79 -0.80
CA GLY A 382 -21.57 4.96 -0.38
C GLY A 382 -22.21 6.23 -0.94
N TYR A 383 -22.26 7.30 -0.14
CA TYR A 383 -22.70 8.62 -0.58
C TYR A 383 -21.66 9.65 -0.20
N ILE A 384 -21.12 10.34 -1.20
CA ILE A 384 -20.20 11.46 -1.02
C ILE A 384 -20.96 12.73 -1.31
N GLY A 385 -21.14 13.60 -0.33
CA GLY A 385 -21.92 14.81 -0.50
C GLY A 385 -21.50 15.94 0.40
N GLY A 386 -22.00 17.15 0.10
CA GLY A 386 -21.73 18.33 0.87
C GLY A 386 -22.49 18.36 2.19
N LEU A 387 -21.80 18.58 3.32
CA LEU A 387 -22.43 18.78 4.64
C LEU A 387 -23.01 20.18 4.80
N ARG A 388 -22.49 21.15 4.07
CA ARG A 388 -22.92 22.56 4.00
C ARG A 388 -22.87 23.04 2.57
N ALA A 389 -23.20 24.31 2.34
CA ALA A 389 -23.09 24.94 1.04
C ALA A 389 -21.70 24.71 0.44
N THR A 390 -21.66 24.33 -0.80
CA THR A 390 -20.44 24.20 -1.62
C THR A 390 -20.43 25.33 -2.65
N TRP A 391 -19.27 25.62 -3.21
CA TRP A 391 -19.11 26.75 -4.12
C TRP A 391 -18.49 26.30 -5.44
N TYR A 392 -18.84 27.02 -6.52
CA TYR A 392 -18.17 26.96 -7.80
C TYR A 392 -17.84 28.39 -8.26
N PHE A 393 -16.89 28.54 -9.16
CA PHE A 393 -16.66 29.81 -9.84
C PHE A 393 -17.40 29.85 -11.17
N GLN A 394 -18.06 30.98 -11.45
CA GLN A 394 -18.58 31.26 -12.79
C GLN A 394 -17.42 31.31 -13.78
N ASP A 395 -17.67 30.90 -15.01
CA ASP A 395 -16.67 30.86 -16.09
C ASP A 395 -15.45 29.96 -15.85
N ASP A 396 -15.48 29.03 -14.86
CA ASP A 396 -14.45 28.00 -14.71
C ASP A 396 -14.55 26.93 -15.79
N ASN A 397 -14.14 27.32 -17.02
CA ASN A 397 -14.19 26.45 -18.18
C ASN A 397 -13.21 25.27 -18.11
N GLU A 398 -12.20 25.34 -17.26
CA GLU A 398 -11.16 24.31 -17.11
C GLU A 398 -11.43 23.39 -15.92
N LEU A 399 -12.51 23.59 -15.20
CA LEU A 399 -12.93 22.81 -14.02
C LEU A 399 -11.79 22.65 -13.01
N LYS A 400 -11.15 23.78 -12.69
CA LYS A 400 -9.94 23.80 -11.86
C LYS A 400 -10.21 24.09 -10.40
N TYR A 401 -11.38 24.64 -10.08
CA TYR A 401 -11.63 25.20 -8.78
C TYR A 401 -12.81 24.54 -8.06
N LEU A 402 -12.76 24.59 -6.74
CA LEU A 402 -13.84 24.29 -5.81
C LEU A 402 -14.47 22.89 -6.01
N ASN A 403 -15.81 22.81 -6.03
CA ASN A 403 -16.52 21.52 -6.13
C ASN A 403 -16.22 20.80 -7.44
N ARG A 404 -16.18 21.50 -8.57
CA ARG A 404 -15.89 20.92 -9.89
C ARG A 404 -14.51 20.24 -9.91
N ALA A 405 -13.51 20.89 -9.31
CA ALA A 405 -12.17 20.29 -9.23
C ALA A 405 -12.12 19.11 -8.27
N ASN A 406 -12.81 19.19 -7.13
CA ASN A 406 -12.91 18.05 -6.20
C ASN A 406 -13.57 16.84 -6.88
N ALA A 407 -14.71 17.01 -7.57
CA ALA A 407 -15.38 15.93 -8.28
C ALA A 407 -14.51 15.36 -9.40
N LYS A 408 -13.91 16.23 -10.20
CA LYS A 408 -12.99 15.81 -11.29
C LYS A 408 -11.83 14.97 -10.76
N LEU A 409 -11.20 15.39 -9.67
CA LEU A 409 -10.07 14.66 -9.08
C LEU A 409 -10.52 13.35 -8.42
N PHE A 410 -11.70 13.33 -7.79
CA PHE A 410 -12.25 12.09 -7.25
C PHE A 410 -12.36 11.01 -8.34
N TRP A 411 -12.96 11.34 -9.48
CA TRP A 411 -13.13 10.37 -10.57
C TRP A 411 -11.82 10.04 -11.28
N LYS A 412 -10.84 10.98 -11.27
CA LYS A 412 -9.49 10.69 -11.71
C LYS A 412 -8.83 9.63 -10.81
N GLU A 413 -8.83 9.83 -9.50
CA GLU A 413 -8.26 8.88 -8.54
C GLU A 413 -8.94 7.52 -8.64
N PHE A 414 -10.26 7.52 -8.84
CA PHE A 414 -11.05 6.30 -8.94
C PHE A 414 -10.71 5.49 -10.22
N PHE A 415 -10.77 6.09 -11.40
CA PHE A 415 -10.61 5.38 -12.68
C PHE A 415 -9.18 5.33 -13.20
N GLU A 416 -8.46 6.46 -13.20
CA GLU A 416 -7.11 6.53 -13.77
C GLU A 416 -6.07 5.93 -12.81
N GLU A 417 -6.14 6.30 -11.52
CA GLU A 417 -5.24 5.79 -10.50
C GLU A 417 -5.71 4.45 -9.88
N LYS A 418 -6.87 3.95 -10.32
CA LYS A 418 -7.46 2.65 -9.94
C LYS A 418 -7.65 2.46 -8.44
N LYS A 419 -8.06 3.52 -7.76
CA LYS A 419 -8.36 3.52 -6.32
C LYS A 419 -9.85 3.25 -6.11
N TYR A 420 -10.21 1.99 -6.17
CA TYR A 420 -11.62 1.58 -6.18
C TYR A 420 -12.26 1.54 -4.79
N GLN A 421 -11.46 1.55 -3.70
CA GLN A 421 -12.01 1.76 -2.37
C GLN A 421 -12.51 3.18 -2.22
N GLN A 422 -13.80 3.34 -1.91
CA GLN A 422 -14.47 4.63 -1.94
C GLN A 422 -13.86 5.68 -0.99
N GLY A 423 -13.41 5.27 0.20
CA GLY A 423 -12.71 6.16 1.13
C GLY A 423 -11.34 6.58 0.60
N LYS A 424 -10.58 5.64 0.02
CA LYS A 424 -9.27 5.92 -0.54
C LYS A 424 -9.36 6.90 -1.70
N ALA A 425 -10.28 6.66 -2.65
CA ALA A 425 -10.50 7.58 -3.77
C ALA A 425 -10.83 9.00 -3.28
N LEU A 426 -11.72 9.14 -2.27
CA LEU A 426 -12.10 10.44 -1.74
C LEU A 426 -10.92 11.17 -1.08
N TYR A 427 -10.19 10.50 -0.20
CA TYR A 427 -9.14 11.19 0.55
C TYR A 427 -7.89 11.44 -0.30
N ASP A 428 -7.55 10.53 -1.20
CA ASP A 428 -6.43 10.74 -2.14
C ASP A 428 -6.75 11.86 -3.14
N SER A 429 -8.01 12.02 -3.57
CA SER A 429 -8.42 13.16 -4.38
C SER A 429 -8.28 14.50 -3.65
N LYS A 430 -8.54 14.53 -2.34
CA LYS A 430 -8.30 15.70 -1.51
C LYS A 430 -6.81 16.03 -1.42
N ILE A 431 -5.95 15.03 -1.24
CA ILE A 431 -4.49 15.21 -1.28
C ILE A 431 -4.05 15.78 -2.63
N ALA A 432 -4.53 15.19 -3.74
CA ALA A 432 -4.22 15.66 -5.09
C ALA A 432 -4.65 17.13 -5.29
N TYR A 433 -5.83 17.50 -4.78
CA TYR A 433 -6.35 18.86 -4.86
C TYR A 433 -5.50 19.84 -4.04
N MET A 434 -5.19 19.52 -2.80
CA MET A 434 -4.39 20.37 -1.91
C MET A 434 -2.96 20.56 -2.40
N ASN A 435 -2.40 19.58 -3.11
CA ASN A 435 -1.08 19.66 -3.74
C ASN A 435 -1.09 20.30 -5.13
N SER A 436 -2.25 20.68 -5.65
CA SER A 436 -2.34 21.35 -6.96
C SER A 436 -1.78 22.79 -6.90
N ASP A 437 -1.29 23.28 -8.04
CA ASP A 437 -0.82 24.66 -8.17
C ASP A 437 -1.91 25.69 -7.83
N ILE A 438 -3.16 25.33 -8.00
CA ILE A 438 -4.31 26.18 -7.72
C ILE A 438 -4.42 26.53 -6.25
N PHE A 439 -4.31 25.54 -5.38
CA PHE A 439 -4.35 25.79 -3.94
C PHE A 439 -3.17 26.66 -3.48
N SER A 440 -2.00 26.46 -4.07
CA SER A 440 -0.79 27.23 -3.74
C SER A 440 -0.82 28.67 -4.27
N THR A 441 -1.48 28.90 -5.43
CA THR A 441 -1.44 30.19 -6.16
C THR A 441 -2.70 31.05 -6.00
N SER A 442 -3.81 30.50 -5.47
CA SER A 442 -5.06 31.23 -5.27
C SER A 442 -4.89 32.47 -4.36
N TYR A 443 -5.61 33.52 -4.67
CA TYR A 443 -5.74 34.68 -3.79
C TYR A 443 -6.26 34.26 -2.42
N THR A 444 -5.90 34.98 -1.40
CA THR A 444 -6.17 34.65 0.00
C THR A 444 -7.64 34.31 0.31
N MET A 445 -8.61 35.04 -0.27
CA MET A 445 -10.04 34.72 -0.08
C MET A 445 -10.47 33.42 -0.76
N ASN A 446 -9.93 33.15 -1.95
CA ASN A 446 -10.26 31.93 -2.68
C ASN A 446 -9.78 30.68 -1.94
N LYS A 447 -8.62 30.75 -1.25
CA LYS A 447 -8.12 29.63 -0.44
C LYS A 447 -9.08 29.20 0.65
N GLU A 448 -9.83 30.14 1.24
CA GLU A 448 -10.80 29.80 2.27
C GLU A 448 -11.99 29.03 1.71
N TRP A 449 -12.47 29.38 0.52
CA TRP A 449 -13.50 28.60 -0.15
C TRP A 449 -13.01 27.21 -0.57
N GLU A 450 -11.76 27.11 -1.05
CA GLU A 450 -11.14 25.85 -1.39
C GLU A 450 -11.02 24.94 -0.16
N ARG A 451 -10.52 25.48 0.95
CA ARG A 451 -10.44 24.76 2.24
C ARG A 451 -11.82 24.27 2.67
N LYS A 452 -12.81 25.13 2.62
CA LYS A 452 -14.18 24.79 2.96
C LYS A 452 -14.70 23.64 2.13
N ASN A 453 -14.50 23.65 0.81
CA ASN A 453 -14.98 22.58 -0.05
C ASN A 453 -14.30 21.24 0.26
N VAL A 454 -12.99 21.22 0.48
CA VAL A 454 -12.27 20.01 0.88
C VAL A 454 -12.84 19.42 2.18
N LEU A 455 -13.16 20.25 3.17
CA LEU A 455 -13.72 19.80 4.45
C LEU A 455 -15.19 19.38 4.35
N THR A 456 -15.94 19.93 3.40
CA THR A 456 -17.38 19.71 3.26
C THR A 456 -17.76 18.33 2.74
N TYR A 457 -17.02 17.81 1.76
CA TYR A 457 -17.32 16.50 1.19
C TYR A 457 -16.85 15.40 2.12
N ASN A 458 -17.79 14.63 2.65
CA ASN A 458 -17.51 13.48 3.52
C ASN A 458 -18.21 12.24 2.97
N LEU A 459 -17.76 11.06 3.41
CA LEU A 459 -18.29 9.77 2.98
C LEU A 459 -19.27 9.22 4.00
N LEU A 460 -20.50 9.02 3.60
CA LEU A 460 -21.43 8.12 4.28
C LEU A 460 -21.25 6.73 3.65
N GLY A 461 -20.79 5.77 4.42
CA GLY A 461 -20.47 4.41 3.97
C GLY A 461 -19.19 3.89 4.61
N ASP A 462 -18.91 2.62 4.39
CA ASP A 462 -17.67 1.98 4.83
C ASP A 462 -16.52 2.37 3.88
N PRO A 463 -15.44 3.01 4.38
CA PRO A 463 -14.38 3.55 3.51
C PRO A 463 -13.56 2.47 2.78
N GLU A 464 -13.56 1.23 3.28
CA GLU A 464 -12.76 0.12 2.72
C GLU A 464 -13.50 -0.65 1.61
N VAL A 465 -14.79 -0.39 1.40
CA VAL A 465 -15.55 -1.05 0.33
C VAL A 465 -14.94 -0.72 -1.03
N ASP A 466 -14.56 -1.77 -1.75
CA ASP A 466 -14.12 -1.74 -3.15
C ASP A 466 -15.35 -1.70 -4.07
N ILE A 467 -15.44 -0.68 -4.89
CA ILE A 467 -16.59 -0.45 -5.78
C ILE A 467 -16.40 -1.19 -7.09
N TYR A 468 -17.32 -2.03 -7.46
CA TYR A 468 -17.28 -2.75 -8.71
C TYR A 468 -17.35 -1.81 -9.93
N THR A 469 -16.49 -2.06 -10.91
CA THR A 469 -16.51 -1.38 -12.21
C THR A 469 -16.86 -2.33 -13.35
N ASP A 470 -16.90 -3.63 -13.04
CA ASP A 470 -17.40 -4.67 -13.93
C ASP A 470 -18.02 -5.81 -13.10
N LYS A 471 -18.63 -6.76 -13.76
CA LYS A 471 -19.19 -7.95 -13.12
C LYS A 471 -18.09 -8.77 -12.46
N PRO A 472 -18.15 -9.01 -11.16
CA PRO A 472 -17.14 -9.80 -10.51
C PRO A 472 -17.16 -11.25 -11.01
N ILE A 473 -15.96 -11.76 -11.25
CA ILE A 473 -15.72 -13.10 -11.78
C ILE A 473 -15.29 -14.02 -10.62
N ASP A 474 -15.56 -15.32 -10.73
CA ASP A 474 -15.09 -16.31 -9.77
C ASP A 474 -13.59 -16.54 -9.94
N GLY A 475 -12.83 -16.66 -8.84
CA GLY A 475 -11.43 -17.03 -8.87
C GLY A 475 -11.19 -18.52 -9.04
N THR A 476 -9.99 -18.88 -9.52
CA THR A 476 -9.55 -20.28 -9.61
C THR A 476 -8.66 -20.65 -8.42
N ASP A 477 -8.63 -21.94 -8.05
CA ASP A 477 -7.79 -22.44 -6.98
C ASP A 477 -6.30 -22.39 -7.38
N PRO A 478 -5.47 -21.52 -6.76
CA PRO A 478 -4.03 -21.46 -7.04
C PRO A 478 -3.23 -22.51 -6.26
N PHE A 479 -3.85 -23.24 -5.31
CA PHE A 479 -3.17 -24.13 -4.36
C PHE A 479 -3.29 -25.62 -4.73
N THR A 480 -3.21 -25.93 -6.02
CA THR A 480 -3.38 -27.31 -6.55
C THR A 480 -2.15 -28.18 -6.40
N LYS A 481 -1.00 -27.64 -5.95
CA LYS A 481 0.29 -28.35 -5.76
C LYS A 481 0.49 -28.73 -4.30
N THR A 482 1.44 -29.64 -4.06
CA THR A 482 1.93 -29.94 -2.71
C THR A 482 2.91 -28.86 -2.26
N PHE A 483 2.75 -28.36 -1.05
CA PHE A 483 3.60 -27.35 -0.43
C PHE A 483 4.26 -27.90 0.82
N TYR A 484 5.46 -27.39 1.10
CA TYR A 484 6.29 -27.87 2.20
C TYR A 484 6.57 -26.75 3.21
N GLU A 485 6.84 -27.12 4.45
CA GLU A 485 7.25 -26.17 5.50
C GLU A 485 8.47 -25.34 5.06
N GLY A 486 8.46 -24.05 5.39
CA GLY A 486 9.53 -23.12 5.01
C GLY A 486 9.59 -22.75 3.53
N GLN A 487 8.80 -23.36 2.65
CA GLN A 487 8.82 -23.13 1.21
C GLN A 487 8.40 -21.69 0.86
N LEU A 488 9.15 -21.05 -0.06
CA LEU A 488 8.69 -19.85 -0.74
C LEU A 488 7.71 -20.27 -1.84
N ILE A 489 6.46 -19.86 -1.69
CA ILE A 489 5.40 -20.13 -2.64
C ILE A 489 5.18 -18.91 -3.52
N SER A 490 5.13 -19.11 -4.82
CA SER A 490 4.71 -18.11 -5.80
C SER A 490 3.62 -18.71 -6.67
N VAL A 491 2.42 -18.17 -6.55
CA VAL A 491 1.23 -18.66 -7.27
C VAL A 491 0.56 -17.56 -8.07
N PRO A 492 0.11 -17.85 -9.29
CA PRO A 492 -0.72 -16.92 -10.05
C PRO A 492 -2.13 -16.89 -9.47
N ILE A 493 -2.64 -15.72 -9.20
CA ILE A 493 -4.03 -15.50 -8.86
C ILE A 493 -4.77 -15.21 -10.16
N LEU A 494 -5.60 -16.14 -10.56
CA LEU A 494 -6.32 -16.08 -11.83
C LEU A 494 -7.83 -16.14 -11.59
N ASP A 495 -8.58 -15.49 -12.46
CA ASP A 495 -10.02 -15.66 -12.56
C ASP A 495 -10.38 -16.95 -13.33
N ASN A 496 -11.68 -17.25 -13.46
CA ASN A 496 -12.15 -18.43 -14.19
C ASN A 496 -12.03 -18.32 -15.72
N GLN A 497 -11.60 -17.18 -16.25
CA GLN A 497 -11.25 -16.97 -17.66
C GLN A 497 -9.74 -17.12 -17.89
N SER A 498 -8.96 -17.42 -16.84
CA SER A 498 -7.50 -17.52 -16.82
C SER A 498 -6.78 -16.17 -17.00
N GLU A 499 -7.47 -15.06 -16.72
CA GLU A 499 -6.85 -13.75 -16.66
C GLU A 499 -6.26 -13.50 -15.27
N ALA A 500 -5.13 -12.81 -15.23
CA ALA A 500 -4.45 -12.48 -13.99
C ALA A 500 -5.23 -11.41 -13.20
N VAL A 501 -5.33 -11.57 -11.88
CA VAL A 501 -5.95 -10.60 -10.97
C VAL A 501 -4.85 -9.80 -10.26
N PRO A 502 -4.48 -8.62 -10.77
CA PRO A 502 -3.45 -7.79 -10.16
C PRO A 502 -3.88 -7.31 -8.77
N TYR A 503 -2.92 -7.23 -7.86
CA TYR A 503 -3.11 -6.69 -6.50
C TYR A 503 -4.18 -7.40 -5.68
N ALA A 504 -4.60 -8.62 -6.07
CA ALA A 504 -5.51 -9.43 -5.28
C ALA A 504 -4.93 -9.64 -3.87
N ARG A 505 -5.78 -9.49 -2.87
CA ARG A 505 -5.45 -9.80 -1.47
C ARG A 505 -5.62 -11.30 -1.25
N VAL A 506 -4.61 -11.93 -0.68
CA VAL A 506 -4.59 -13.35 -0.34
C VAL A 506 -4.40 -13.46 1.16
N HIS A 507 -5.43 -13.86 1.86
CA HIS A 507 -5.46 -13.98 3.31
C HIS A 507 -5.48 -15.45 3.72
N PHE A 508 -4.58 -15.81 4.61
CA PHE A 508 -4.43 -17.16 5.17
C PHE A 508 -4.83 -17.16 6.63
N GLN A 509 -5.54 -18.19 7.05
CA GLN A 509 -5.92 -18.39 8.43
C GLN A 509 -5.80 -19.86 8.81
N THR A 510 -5.17 -20.14 9.96
CA THR A 510 -5.09 -21.47 10.56
C THR A 510 -6.25 -21.74 11.51
N SER A 511 -6.42 -23.00 11.89
CA SER A 511 -7.46 -23.42 12.85
C SER A 511 -7.28 -22.84 14.25
N ASP A 512 -6.06 -22.50 14.63
CA ASP A 512 -5.71 -21.89 15.93
C ASP A 512 -5.72 -20.35 15.91
N GLY A 513 -6.18 -19.77 14.79
CA GLY A 513 -6.39 -18.32 14.63
C GLY A 513 -5.15 -17.52 14.23
N LYS A 514 -4.09 -18.18 13.81
CA LYS A 514 -2.95 -17.52 13.18
C LYS A 514 -3.31 -17.14 11.75
N TYR A 515 -2.75 -16.07 11.26
CA TYR A 515 -3.10 -15.56 9.95
C TYR A 515 -1.96 -14.76 9.31
N TYR A 516 -2.00 -14.66 7.99
CA TYR A 516 -1.07 -13.88 7.19
C TYR A 516 -1.79 -13.31 5.97
N THR A 517 -1.45 -12.10 5.58
CA THR A 517 -1.99 -11.47 4.38
C THR A 517 -0.87 -11.06 3.45
N THR A 518 -0.99 -11.41 2.19
CA THR A 518 -0.11 -10.93 1.13
C THR A 518 -0.95 -10.40 -0.05
N TYR A 519 -0.29 -9.76 -0.99
CA TYR A 519 -0.92 -9.20 -2.18
C TYR A 519 -0.24 -9.71 -3.43
N ALA A 520 -1.03 -10.02 -4.44
CA ALA A 520 -0.52 -10.28 -5.76
C ALA A 520 0.16 -9.01 -6.32
N ASN A 521 1.24 -9.18 -7.07
CA ASN A 521 1.89 -8.10 -7.76
C ASN A 521 1.08 -7.63 -9.00
N LYS A 522 1.59 -6.68 -9.76
CA LYS A 522 0.94 -6.18 -10.99
C LYS A 522 0.69 -7.24 -12.07
N ASN A 523 1.35 -8.40 -11.98
CA ASN A 523 1.17 -9.53 -12.89
C ASN A 523 0.25 -10.61 -12.31
N GLY A 524 -0.40 -10.36 -11.18
CA GLY A 524 -1.26 -11.31 -10.50
C GLY A 524 -0.51 -12.43 -9.76
N ILE A 525 0.78 -12.29 -9.48
CA ILE A 525 1.56 -13.29 -8.74
C ILE A 525 1.60 -12.93 -7.26
N ALA A 526 1.06 -13.81 -6.42
CA ALA A 526 1.20 -13.75 -4.97
C ALA A 526 2.38 -14.59 -4.51
N SER A 527 3.26 -14.01 -3.70
CA SER A 527 4.44 -14.70 -3.16
C SER A 527 4.45 -14.60 -1.64
N PHE A 528 4.72 -15.70 -0.97
CA PHE A 528 4.81 -15.76 0.48
C PHE A 528 5.63 -16.98 0.91
N ARG A 529 6.22 -16.93 2.10
CA ARG A 529 6.93 -18.06 2.69
C ARG A 529 6.05 -18.72 3.73
N VAL A 530 5.90 -20.04 3.64
CA VAL A 530 5.13 -20.83 4.63
C VAL A 530 5.93 -20.92 5.93
N PRO A 531 5.27 -20.84 7.11
CA PRO A 531 5.94 -21.05 8.37
C PRO A 531 6.42 -22.51 8.53
N ALA A 532 7.38 -22.71 9.43
CA ALA A 532 7.87 -24.05 9.77
C ALA A 532 6.88 -24.76 10.72
N GLN A 533 5.72 -25.18 10.19
CA GLN A 533 4.69 -25.93 10.94
C GLN A 533 4.15 -27.05 10.08
N GLU A 534 4.45 -28.27 10.48
CA GLU A 534 4.00 -29.48 9.81
C GLU A 534 2.49 -29.72 9.97
N ASN A 535 1.89 -30.29 8.92
CA ASN A 535 0.51 -30.79 8.92
C ASN A 535 -0.57 -29.74 9.23
N GLU A 536 -0.27 -28.44 9.12
CA GLU A 536 -1.26 -27.40 9.29
C GLU A 536 -2.11 -27.26 8.00
N VAL A 537 -3.40 -27.02 8.20
CA VAL A 537 -4.33 -26.68 7.12
C VAL A 537 -4.63 -25.19 7.18
N TYR A 538 -4.37 -24.53 6.10
CA TYR A 538 -4.63 -23.10 5.93
C TYR A 538 -5.92 -22.89 5.15
N ASN A 539 -6.86 -22.14 5.73
CA ASN A 539 -7.98 -21.58 5.00
C ASN A 539 -7.52 -20.31 4.30
N VAL A 540 -7.90 -20.16 3.05
CA VAL A 540 -7.47 -19.03 2.23
C VAL A 540 -8.67 -18.29 1.69
N THR A 541 -8.72 -16.99 1.92
CA THR A 541 -9.68 -16.07 1.30
C THR A 541 -8.95 -15.19 0.31
N ILE A 542 -9.39 -15.19 -0.94
CA ILE A 542 -8.86 -14.32 -1.99
C ILE A 542 -9.93 -13.30 -2.37
N THR A 543 -9.56 -12.02 -2.31
CA THR A 543 -10.39 -10.91 -2.76
C THR A 543 -9.60 -10.00 -3.71
N GLY A 544 -10.30 -9.28 -4.57
CA GLY A 544 -9.68 -8.36 -5.51
C GLY A 544 -10.73 -7.54 -6.22
N HIS A 545 -10.30 -6.48 -6.90
CA HIS A 545 -11.22 -5.67 -7.68
C HIS A 545 -11.88 -6.51 -8.77
N ASN A 546 -13.20 -6.42 -8.87
CA ASN A 546 -14.02 -7.22 -9.78
C ASN A 546 -13.84 -8.75 -9.64
N LEU A 547 -13.42 -9.22 -8.46
CA LEU A 547 -13.33 -10.63 -8.12
C LEU A 547 -14.35 -10.95 -7.02
N LYS A 548 -15.13 -12.03 -7.19
CA LYS A 548 -15.93 -12.54 -6.07
C LYS A 548 -14.99 -13.11 -5.01
N PRO A 549 -15.27 -12.93 -3.72
CA PRO A 549 -14.53 -13.61 -2.68
C PRO A 549 -14.45 -15.11 -2.97
N SER A 550 -13.22 -15.62 -3.01
CA SER A 550 -12.97 -17.03 -3.33
C SER A 550 -12.29 -17.71 -2.16
N TYR A 551 -12.74 -18.93 -1.82
CA TYR A 551 -12.34 -19.66 -0.62
C TYR A 551 -11.67 -20.96 -1.01
N PHE A 552 -10.45 -21.14 -0.53
CA PHE A 552 -9.63 -22.31 -0.77
C PHE A 552 -9.01 -22.83 0.53
N ASN A 553 -8.38 -23.97 0.45
CA ASN A 553 -7.52 -24.46 1.53
C ASN A 553 -6.34 -25.23 0.94
N PHE A 554 -5.24 -25.27 1.66
CA PHE A 554 -4.10 -26.13 1.35
C PHE A 554 -3.46 -26.65 2.63
N GLN A 555 -2.75 -27.77 2.50
CA GLN A 555 -2.03 -28.39 3.59
C GLN A 555 -0.52 -28.29 3.36
N ILE A 556 0.23 -28.03 4.41
CA ILE A 556 1.67 -28.04 4.41
C ILE A 556 2.16 -29.42 4.86
N TYR A 557 3.16 -29.95 4.17
CA TYR A 557 3.81 -31.21 4.46
C TYR A 557 5.22 -30.98 4.98
N PRO A 558 5.77 -31.91 5.83
CA PRO A 558 7.13 -31.80 6.30
C PRO A 558 8.13 -31.94 5.12
N ASP A 559 9.19 -31.17 5.16
CA ASP A 559 10.33 -31.33 4.30
C ASP A 559 11.37 -32.22 4.94
N ASN A 560 11.62 -33.38 4.36
CA ASN A 560 12.62 -34.36 4.83
C ASN A 560 13.81 -34.45 3.88
N ASN A 561 13.85 -33.65 2.82
CA ASN A 561 14.96 -33.64 1.87
C ASN A 561 16.08 -32.74 2.39
N LYS A 562 17.30 -33.04 1.93
CA LYS A 562 18.47 -32.23 2.24
C LYS A 562 18.92 -31.48 0.99
N PRO A 563 19.53 -30.31 1.16
CA PRO A 563 20.13 -29.59 0.05
C PRO A 563 21.05 -30.45 -0.81
N GLU A 564 21.04 -30.23 -2.14
CA GLU A 564 21.85 -30.91 -3.13
C GLU A 564 22.83 -29.94 -3.81
N LEU A 565 24.16 -30.25 -3.75
CA LEU A 565 25.17 -29.47 -4.45
C LEU A 565 25.21 -29.87 -5.93
N LEU A 566 24.94 -28.94 -6.82
CA LEU A 566 24.94 -29.14 -8.28
C LEU A 566 26.27 -28.77 -8.92
N GLY A 567 27.06 -27.89 -8.32
CA GLY A 567 28.36 -27.47 -8.82
C GLY A 567 29.04 -26.43 -7.96
N ILE A 568 30.34 -26.32 -8.15
CA ILE A 568 31.18 -25.28 -7.54
C ILE A 568 32.28 -24.87 -8.52
N GLU A 569 32.54 -23.58 -8.59
CA GLU A 569 33.60 -22.98 -9.38
C GLU A 569 34.43 -22.03 -8.53
N LEU A 570 35.75 -22.04 -8.73
CA LEU A 570 36.72 -21.15 -8.08
C LEU A 570 37.38 -20.24 -9.13
N THR A 571 37.36 -18.95 -8.90
CA THR A 571 38.00 -17.98 -9.80
C THR A 571 38.86 -16.99 -9.01
N PRO A 572 40.16 -16.84 -9.35
CA PRO A 572 40.90 -17.63 -10.35
C PRO A 572 41.20 -19.06 -9.86
N THR A 573 41.30 -20.01 -10.78
CA THR A 573 41.58 -21.44 -10.46
C THR A 573 42.96 -21.65 -9.82
N LYS A 574 43.88 -20.68 -9.96
CA LYS A 574 45.22 -20.67 -9.36
C LYS A 574 45.48 -19.30 -8.74
N PRO A 575 44.88 -19.02 -7.53
CA PRO A 575 44.98 -17.74 -6.90
C PRO A 575 46.39 -17.42 -6.40
N SER A 576 46.74 -16.13 -6.37
CA SER A 576 47.91 -15.56 -5.73
C SER A 576 47.53 -14.83 -4.46
N THR A 577 48.50 -14.35 -3.70
CA THR A 577 48.27 -13.58 -2.47
C THR A 577 47.62 -12.19 -2.70
N SER A 578 47.61 -11.73 -3.94
CA SER A 578 46.99 -10.44 -4.32
C SER A 578 45.58 -10.56 -4.89
N ASP A 579 45.14 -11.79 -5.18
CA ASP A 579 43.89 -12.02 -5.85
C ASP A 579 42.70 -11.98 -4.88
N LYS A 580 41.61 -11.49 -5.38
CA LYS A 580 40.27 -11.73 -4.82
C LYS A 580 39.81 -13.07 -5.34
N ILE A 581 39.43 -13.98 -4.45
CA ILE A 581 39.04 -15.33 -4.77
C ILE A 581 37.52 -15.43 -4.72
N ALA A 582 36.90 -15.70 -5.87
CA ALA A 582 35.48 -15.89 -5.96
C ALA A 582 35.11 -17.36 -5.97
N PHE A 583 34.12 -17.74 -5.20
CA PHE A 583 33.44 -19.03 -5.23
C PHE A 583 32.04 -18.83 -5.82
N THR A 584 31.73 -19.59 -6.86
CA THR A 584 30.39 -19.69 -7.42
C THR A 584 29.87 -21.08 -7.11
N ILE A 585 28.82 -21.16 -6.30
CA ILE A 585 28.27 -22.40 -5.77
C ILE A 585 26.85 -22.54 -6.31
N LYS A 586 26.57 -23.64 -6.98
CA LYS A 586 25.21 -24.00 -7.40
C LYS A 586 24.67 -25.08 -6.49
N ILE A 587 23.67 -24.76 -5.70
CA ILE A 587 23.04 -25.63 -4.73
C ILE A 587 21.53 -25.41 -4.76
N LYS A 588 20.75 -26.44 -4.57
CA LYS A 588 19.29 -26.34 -4.52
C LYS A 588 18.71 -27.25 -3.44
N ASP A 589 17.54 -26.86 -3.00
CA ASP A 589 16.56 -27.72 -2.38
C ASP A 589 15.24 -27.62 -3.15
N ASN A 590 14.54 -28.74 -3.35
CA ASN A 590 13.34 -28.78 -4.21
C ASN A 590 12.04 -28.62 -3.39
N GLN A 591 12.12 -28.56 -2.08
CA GLN A 591 10.98 -28.47 -1.17
C GLN A 591 10.97 -27.13 -0.45
N SER A 592 11.70 -26.96 0.65
CA SER A 592 11.69 -25.72 1.43
C SER A 592 12.57 -24.61 0.85
N GLY A 593 13.53 -24.98 0.00
CA GLY A 593 14.53 -24.05 -0.57
C GLY A 593 15.72 -23.82 0.37
N ILE A 594 16.75 -23.16 -0.15
CA ILE A 594 17.99 -22.92 0.62
C ILE A 594 17.84 -21.73 1.54
N GLU A 595 18.09 -21.94 2.84
CA GLU A 595 18.08 -20.89 3.86
C GLU A 595 19.46 -20.26 3.99
N SER A 596 20.51 -21.10 4.09
CA SER A 596 21.88 -20.60 4.28
C SER A 596 22.91 -21.54 3.68
N ILE A 597 24.04 -20.97 3.26
CA ILE A 597 25.21 -21.70 2.81
C ILE A 597 26.43 -21.19 3.57
N TYR A 598 27.25 -22.12 4.03
CA TYR A 598 28.50 -21.81 4.70
C TYR A 598 29.66 -22.38 3.89
N LEU A 599 30.63 -21.55 3.58
CA LEU A 599 31.93 -21.94 3.07
C LEU A 599 32.91 -22.03 4.24
N ILE A 600 33.55 -23.17 4.37
CA ILE A 600 34.46 -23.45 5.47
C ILE A 600 35.84 -23.74 4.89
N LEU A 601 36.87 -23.00 5.32
CA LEU A 601 38.25 -23.11 4.85
C LEU A 601 39.14 -23.63 5.97
N SER A 602 39.97 -24.61 5.63
CA SER A 602 41.10 -25.07 6.43
C SER A 602 42.42 -24.76 5.72
N ARG A 603 43.37 -24.16 6.42
CA ARG A 603 44.70 -23.85 5.88
C ARG A 603 45.74 -24.83 6.38
N ASN A 604 46.51 -25.43 5.49
CA ASN A 604 47.61 -26.37 5.79
C ASN A 604 47.18 -27.54 6.71
N SER A 605 45.96 -28.05 6.50
CA SER A 605 45.36 -29.12 7.32
C SER A 605 45.24 -28.76 8.82
N SER A 606 45.13 -27.48 9.15
CA SER A 606 44.84 -27.00 10.51
C SER A 606 43.45 -27.41 10.93
N THR A 607 43.27 -27.69 12.20
CA THR A 607 41.93 -27.82 12.82
C THR A 607 41.26 -26.49 13.11
N ASP A 608 41.94 -25.35 12.87
CA ASP A 608 41.35 -24.03 12.92
C ASP A 608 40.68 -23.74 11.58
N TYR A 609 39.40 -23.61 11.60
CA TYR A 609 38.57 -23.33 10.41
C TYR A 609 38.18 -21.85 10.36
N SER A 610 38.21 -21.27 9.16
CA SER A 610 37.55 -20.00 8.87
C SER A 610 36.24 -20.31 8.16
N TYR A 611 35.14 -19.75 8.63
CA TYR A 611 33.82 -19.94 7.99
C TYR A 611 33.24 -18.62 7.53
N TYR A 612 32.51 -18.68 6.43
CA TYR A 612 31.87 -17.55 5.79
C TYR A 612 30.45 -17.94 5.44
N GLU A 613 29.50 -17.13 5.87
CA GLU A 613 28.10 -17.29 5.53
C GLU A 613 27.81 -16.59 4.20
N LEU A 614 27.09 -17.27 3.31
CA LEU A 614 26.84 -16.82 1.93
C LEU A 614 25.37 -16.45 1.68
N SER A 615 24.54 -16.40 2.69
CA SER A 615 23.09 -16.22 2.59
C SER A 615 22.64 -14.87 1.98
N ASN A 616 23.51 -13.87 1.89
CA ASN A 616 23.17 -12.51 1.48
C ASN A 616 23.35 -12.21 -0.02
N GLU A 617 23.84 -13.14 -0.82
CA GLU A 617 24.10 -12.94 -2.27
C GLU A 617 23.40 -13.98 -3.15
N PHE A 618 22.18 -14.36 -2.77
CA PHE A 618 21.42 -15.40 -3.47
C PHE A 618 20.61 -14.82 -4.63
N ASP A 619 20.74 -15.43 -5.81
CA ASP A 619 19.79 -15.25 -6.91
C ASP A 619 18.81 -16.43 -6.90
N GLU A 620 17.59 -16.19 -6.42
CA GLU A 620 16.53 -17.21 -6.30
C GLU A 620 16.14 -17.88 -7.61
N ASN A 621 16.46 -17.24 -8.75
CA ASN A 621 16.07 -17.77 -10.06
C ASN A 621 17.04 -18.84 -10.60
N ASP A 622 18.30 -18.83 -10.13
CA ASP A 622 19.37 -19.67 -10.71
C ASP A 622 19.98 -20.69 -9.74
N ASP A 623 19.55 -20.74 -8.47
CA ASP A 623 20.16 -21.55 -7.41
C ASP A 623 21.70 -21.34 -7.29
N ILE A 624 22.18 -20.12 -7.60
CA ILE A 624 23.59 -19.77 -7.66
C ILE A 624 23.95 -18.77 -6.58
N PHE A 625 25.00 -19.09 -5.82
CA PHE A 625 25.57 -18.23 -4.80
C PHE A 625 26.98 -17.84 -5.22
N THR A 626 27.31 -16.57 -5.18
CA THR A 626 28.65 -16.06 -5.47
C THR A 626 29.19 -15.34 -4.24
N PHE A 627 30.36 -15.78 -3.78
CA PHE A 627 31.04 -15.19 -2.64
C PHE A 627 32.50 -14.91 -2.95
N SER A 628 33.07 -13.87 -2.41
CA SER A 628 34.46 -13.50 -2.67
C SER A 628 35.24 -13.27 -1.39
N ILE A 629 36.43 -13.81 -1.33
CA ILE A 629 37.37 -13.59 -0.22
C ILE A 629 38.56 -12.77 -0.71
N ASP A 630 38.87 -11.70 0.00
CA ASP A 630 40.04 -10.87 -0.29
C ASP A 630 41.31 -11.44 0.37
N ARG A 631 42.38 -11.57 -0.42
CA ARG A 631 43.77 -11.76 0.01
C ARG A 631 44.01 -12.81 1.09
N LEU A 632 43.99 -14.05 0.71
CA LEU A 632 44.42 -15.12 1.61
C LEU A 632 45.94 -15.22 1.71
N ALA A 633 46.43 -15.66 2.86
CA ALA A 633 47.86 -15.89 3.09
C ALA A 633 48.37 -17.09 2.27
N PRO A 634 49.68 -17.17 1.94
CA PRO A 634 50.25 -18.35 1.26
C PRO A 634 50.00 -19.64 2.03
N GLY A 635 49.58 -20.68 1.33
CA GLY A 635 49.31 -21.98 1.95
C GLY A 635 48.52 -22.91 1.03
N PHE A 636 48.32 -24.13 1.49
CA PHE A 636 47.39 -25.08 0.93
C PHE A 636 46.05 -24.91 1.66
N TYR A 637 44.98 -24.74 0.89
CA TYR A 637 43.62 -24.61 1.42
C TYR A 637 42.78 -25.78 0.98
N SER A 638 42.12 -26.43 1.91
CA SER A 638 40.97 -27.30 1.66
C SER A 638 39.69 -26.60 2.13
N TYR A 639 38.59 -26.81 1.43
CA TYR A 639 37.31 -26.23 1.76
C TYR A 639 36.20 -27.25 1.64
N PHE A 640 35.13 -26.98 2.35
CA PHE A 640 33.86 -27.68 2.29
C PHE A 640 32.70 -26.72 2.40
N ILE A 641 31.54 -27.16 1.97
CA ILE A 641 30.33 -26.35 1.92
C ILE A 641 29.31 -27.04 2.81
N VAL A 642 28.57 -26.23 3.60
CA VAL A 642 27.41 -26.71 4.32
C VAL A 642 26.21 -25.94 3.74
N GLY A 643 25.22 -26.67 3.22
CA GLY A 643 23.93 -26.11 2.83
C GLY A 643 22.88 -26.46 3.86
N ARG A 644 22.04 -25.53 4.20
CA ARG A 644 20.88 -25.69 5.06
C ARG A 644 19.65 -25.16 4.37
N ASP A 645 18.56 -25.89 4.43
CA ASP A 645 17.25 -25.48 3.94
C ASP A 645 16.41 -24.79 5.03
N TYR A 646 15.24 -24.27 4.65
CA TYR A 646 14.33 -23.63 5.59
C TYR A 646 13.61 -24.59 6.53
N ALA A 647 13.65 -25.90 6.29
CA ALA A 647 13.16 -26.93 7.20
C ALA A 647 14.24 -27.45 8.15
N ASN A 648 15.40 -26.78 8.21
CA ASN A 648 16.56 -27.13 9.03
C ASN A 648 17.26 -28.45 8.65
N ASN A 649 17.03 -29.00 7.45
CA ASN A 649 17.85 -30.10 6.98
C ASN A 649 19.19 -29.56 6.49
N SER A 650 20.27 -30.16 6.93
CA SER A 650 21.61 -29.74 6.56
C SER A 650 22.38 -30.84 5.84
N ASN A 651 23.21 -30.44 4.90
CA ASN A 651 24.11 -31.35 4.16
C ASN A 651 25.52 -30.75 4.05
N VAL A 652 26.53 -31.57 4.25
CA VAL A 652 27.94 -31.17 4.15
C VAL A 652 28.52 -31.76 2.89
N PHE A 653 29.07 -30.90 2.04
CA PHE A 653 29.69 -31.26 0.77
C PHE A 653 31.20 -31.08 0.87
N TYR A 654 31.94 -32.15 0.68
CA TYR A 654 33.39 -32.13 0.63
C TYR A 654 33.92 -33.11 -0.42
N ASN A 655 35.08 -32.77 -0.97
CA ASN A 655 35.76 -33.57 -1.97
C ASN A 655 37.25 -33.25 -1.89
N SER A 656 38.13 -34.23 -2.16
CA SER A 656 39.56 -33.98 -2.21
C SER A 656 39.98 -32.97 -3.29
N ALA A 657 39.13 -32.74 -4.29
CA ALA A 657 39.31 -31.70 -5.29
C ALA A 657 38.91 -30.30 -4.78
N PHE A 658 38.21 -30.19 -3.63
CA PHE A 658 37.88 -28.91 -3.02
C PHE A 658 39.09 -28.34 -2.28
N SER A 659 40.11 -28.02 -3.07
CA SER A 659 41.37 -27.48 -2.56
C SER A 659 42.06 -26.60 -3.59
N PHE A 660 42.85 -25.66 -3.09
CA PHE A 660 43.71 -24.79 -3.91
C PHE A 660 44.97 -24.38 -3.13
N SER A 661 45.97 -23.93 -3.85
CA SER A 661 47.22 -23.46 -3.25
C SER A 661 47.50 -22.03 -3.60
N ILE A 662 47.90 -21.26 -2.61
CA ILE A 662 48.40 -19.91 -2.79
C ILE A 662 49.91 -19.94 -2.60
N PRO A 663 50.70 -19.68 -3.65
CA PRO A 663 52.16 -19.69 -3.55
C PRO A 663 52.67 -18.50 -2.73
N LYS A 664 53.81 -18.69 -2.11
CA LYS A 664 54.49 -17.55 -1.46
C LYS A 664 54.91 -16.54 -2.53
N PRO A 665 54.77 -15.24 -2.25
CA PRO A 665 55.25 -14.21 -3.19
C PRO A 665 56.72 -14.39 -3.49
N MET A 666 57.11 -14.12 -4.74
CA MET A 666 58.48 -14.26 -5.17
C MET A 666 59.46 -13.44 -4.32
N ILE A 667 59.00 -12.31 -3.76
CA ILE A 667 59.78 -11.49 -2.88
C ILE A 667 60.22 -12.20 -1.61
N ASP A 668 59.42 -13.16 -1.08
CA ASP A 668 59.76 -13.94 0.11
C ASP A 668 60.91 -14.92 -0.12
N TYR A 669 61.14 -15.33 -1.37
CA TYR A 669 62.26 -16.15 -1.75
C TYR A 669 63.51 -15.33 -2.07
N ILE A 670 63.33 -14.16 -2.65
CA ILE A 670 64.41 -13.28 -3.08
C ILE A 670 64.96 -12.45 -1.88
N PHE A 671 64.09 -12.01 -0.98
CA PHE A 671 64.50 -11.15 0.12
C PHE A 671 65.54 -11.77 1.04
N PRO A 672 65.49 -13.03 1.48
CA PRO A 672 66.58 -13.65 2.24
C PRO A 672 67.87 -13.71 1.47
N VAL A 673 67.84 -14.01 0.16
CA VAL A 673 69.02 -14.06 -0.71
C VAL A 673 69.65 -12.67 -0.84
N LEU A 674 68.80 -11.65 -1.01
CA LEU A 674 69.24 -10.25 -1.08
C LEU A 674 69.91 -9.79 0.23
N VAL A 675 69.32 -10.16 1.37
CA VAL A 675 69.87 -9.87 2.69
C VAL A 675 71.24 -10.52 2.86
N TYR A 676 71.38 -11.82 2.49
CA TYR A 676 72.68 -12.50 2.54
C TYR A 676 73.72 -11.87 1.57
N LEU A 677 73.29 -11.43 0.39
CA LEU A 677 74.13 -10.75 -0.57
C LEU A 677 74.60 -9.40 -0.05
N ILE A 678 73.70 -8.61 0.57
CA ILE A 678 74.04 -7.36 1.19
C ILE A 678 74.98 -7.53 2.37
N ILE A 679 74.76 -8.50 3.25
CA ILE A 679 75.67 -8.86 4.35
C ILE A 679 77.03 -9.28 3.81
N GLY A 680 77.03 -10.13 2.73
CA GLY A 680 78.28 -10.55 2.08
C GLY A 680 79.06 -9.38 1.49
N ILE A 681 78.42 -8.46 0.80
CA ILE A 681 79.05 -7.26 0.23
C ILE A 681 79.55 -6.33 1.35
N ALA A 682 78.76 -6.15 2.40
CA ALA A 682 79.16 -5.35 3.58
C ALA A 682 80.39 -5.96 4.26
N GLY A 683 80.40 -7.29 4.43
CA GLY A 683 81.56 -8.04 4.97
C GLY A 683 82.82 -7.88 4.12
N ILE A 684 82.70 -8.02 2.82
CA ILE A 684 83.84 -7.79 1.89
C ILE A 684 84.32 -6.33 1.95
N SER A 685 83.40 -5.40 1.95
CA SER A 685 83.72 -3.97 2.04
C SER A 685 84.44 -3.62 3.36
N PHE A 686 83.98 -4.18 4.48
CA PHE A 686 84.62 -4.04 5.78
C PHE A 686 86.00 -4.66 5.79
N PHE A 687 86.16 -5.86 5.18
CA PHE A 687 87.49 -6.51 5.09
C PHE A 687 88.47 -5.75 4.23
N VAL A 688 88.04 -5.15 3.10
CA VAL A 688 88.84 -4.28 2.26
C VAL A 688 89.27 -3.02 2.98
N LEU A 689 88.32 -2.38 3.68
CA LEU A 689 88.61 -1.18 4.52
C LEU A 689 89.59 -1.51 5.65
N PHE A 690 89.40 -2.64 6.34
CA PHE A 690 90.23 -3.10 7.43
C PHE A 690 91.67 -3.37 6.93
N LYS A 691 91.82 -4.04 5.79
CA LYS A 691 93.12 -4.22 5.15
C LYS A 691 93.75 -2.90 4.69
N GLY A 692 92.93 -1.93 4.20
CA GLY A 692 93.36 -0.61 3.85
C GLY A 692 93.89 0.14 5.01
N LEU A 693 93.19 0.10 6.15
CA LEU A 693 93.57 0.70 7.40
C LEU A 693 94.87 0.12 7.98
N GLN A 694 95.03 -1.22 7.95
CA GLN A 694 96.27 -1.89 8.35
C GLN A 694 97.45 -1.49 7.46
N LYS A 695 97.21 -1.37 6.16
CA LYS A 695 98.25 -0.90 5.23
C LYS A 695 98.61 0.56 5.52
N TYR A 696 97.65 1.39 5.81
CA TYR A 696 97.88 2.80 6.14
C TYR A 696 98.62 2.96 7.50
N SER A 697 98.23 2.20 8.54
CA SER A 697 98.94 2.13 9.81
C SER A 697 100.41 1.72 9.63
N ARG A 698 100.71 0.70 8.80
CA ARG A 698 102.12 0.33 8.48
C ARG A 698 102.87 1.38 7.71
N ILE A 699 102.18 2.19 6.92
CA ILE A 699 102.83 3.34 6.21
C ILE A 699 103.14 4.47 7.20
N LEU A 700 102.23 4.72 8.16
CA LEU A 700 102.47 5.73 9.24
C LEU A 700 103.58 5.28 10.15
N GLU A 701 103.65 4.03 10.60
CA GLU A 701 104.79 3.50 11.38
C GLU A 701 106.11 3.59 10.66
N LYS A 702 106.11 3.42 9.34
CA LYS A 702 107.36 3.63 8.54
C LYS A 702 107.76 5.13 8.44
N LYS A 703 106.81 6.04 8.39
CA LYS A 703 107.10 7.46 8.39
C LYS A 703 107.62 7.97 9.73
N GLU A 704 107.07 7.46 10.87
CA GLU A 704 107.59 7.81 12.19
C GLU A 704 108.99 7.27 12.43
N LYS A 705 109.40 6.17 11.81
CA LYS A 705 110.82 5.68 11.91
C LYS A 705 111.81 6.39 11.01
N LEU A 706 111.31 7.29 10.11
CA LEU A 706 112.15 8.09 9.21
C LEU A 706 112.22 9.55 9.60
N MET A 707 111.52 10.01 10.66
CA MET A 707 111.72 11.25 11.39
C MET A 707 112.52 10.98 12.66
#